data_3ab1ba56ea032ef5fcaa407414ffd3c0
#
_entry.id   3ab1ba56ea032ef5fcaa407414ffd3c0
#
_cell.length_a   1.000
_cell.length_b   1.000
_cell.length_c   1.000
_cell.angle_alpha   90.00
_cell.angle_beta   90.00
_cell.angle_gamma   90.00
#
_symmetry.space_group_name_H-M   'P 1'
#
loop_
_entity.id
_entity.type
_entity.pdbx_description
1 polymer ?
#
loop_
_entity_poly.entity_id
_entity_poly.type
_entity_poly.pdbx_seq_one_letter_code
_entity_poly.pdbx_strand_id
1 'polypeptide(L)'
;MRNNRIAIITTAFLILTMAFSIVLLPVTNAHTPIWEIPTYAYVQPTPNPVGVGQYVHVYMWLDKVIAGAYPTNDIRFHDYKLTITAPDGTTETKTWGIVYDTTSSQGYSFTPSQTGTYTFEFSFPGQTYTWSGSNENDKYLSSSASAELVVQEEPIPTIPNNPLPSEYWARPIYGTNWNWYKISSNWLGQSSPGYSDLVIEDAVGPLTGHIMWTKPDEMGGVVGGERFTILGDTYGEGSAYATRFNNPIIINGFLYYTEPISLAGVPGGFTSGNIYGPTDCVDLRTGELIWSRTDVPALSFGYLYDVQDPNQHGVYPPILIQSVGGSFLGPPVPTSWNAYNAYTGDFLFTITDVPSGTAVDGPQGERLIISLVNYGDASSPNYYLQEWNSSRLWDDQYSGPSTTPQVVPPITNGTDPSLYDWNVSMPSLNTMASPLAIEAAFGGNMMLCLSGYLPSVPSTVFGSSHTTPYTYFAVNLDEAEGALGQVLWKNTISPPSGNLTVTFVGADPATGVFVEYNAETIQWVGYSLEDGHKMWGPIGDQTPLDFYYMGWSGMAPKLAYGNLYSCNSMGGMIYTYDLKTGNLLWTYGNGGEGNSTNSGFEVPGPYPTTIYAVAGGVLYTITGEHTFETPIFKGAVSRAINATDGTEIWTLSSAVASSSLTAIADGYATWCNGYDNQIYVVGRGPSATTVSAPDVAASFGTPVVIKGTVMDISAGTTQNEQAARFPNGVPAMSDASMKDWMGYVYQQQPLPADAVGVNVTLSVIDSNTNCYDIGTTTTDANGFFSYEWTPAIPGKFTVFATFAGTNGYWPSQAETAFTVMKAPTATTEPTPQPASAADLYFLPMSIGTIVAIVAIGLVLILMLRKR
;
A
#
# COMPACT_ATOMS: atom_id res chain seq x y z
N MET A 1 -39.45 13.54 75.04
CA MET A 1 -39.40 14.96 74.59
C MET A 1 -37.98 15.59 74.60
N ARG A 2 -37.08 15.08 75.44
CA ARG A 2 -35.68 15.70 75.47
C ARG A 2 -34.82 15.36 74.24
N ASN A 3 -34.95 14.16 73.66
CA ASN A 3 -34.17 13.74 72.49
C ASN A 3 -34.55 14.48 71.17
N ASN A 4 -35.86 14.77 71.05
CA ASN A 4 -36.33 15.51 69.87
C ASN A 4 -35.89 16.98 69.80
N ARG A 5 -35.71 17.61 71.01
CA ARG A 5 -35.16 18.98 71.02
C ARG A 5 -33.67 19.03 70.65
N ILE A 6 -32.89 18.02 71.05
CA ILE A 6 -31.48 17.92 70.69
C ILE A 6 -31.34 17.70 69.16
N ALA A 7 -32.13 16.81 68.62
CA ALA A 7 -32.10 16.56 67.14
C ALA A 7 -32.47 17.83 66.35
N ILE A 8 -33.51 18.58 66.79
CA ILE A 8 -33.92 19.82 66.13
C ILE A 8 -32.84 20.87 66.24
N ILE A 9 -32.20 21.02 67.39
CA ILE A 9 -31.08 21.98 67.55
C ILE A 9 -29.88 21.56 66.72
N THR A 10 -29.54 20.26 66.66
CA THR A 10 -28.41 19.80 65.85
C THR A 10 -28.67 19.96 64.36
N THR A 11 -29.89 19.69 63.91
CA THR A 11 -30.28 19.92 62.50
C THR A 11 -30.29 21.40 62.14
N ALA A 12 -30.82 22.26 63.01
CA ALA A 12 -30.78 23.72 62.83
C ALA A 12 -29.35 24.25 62.78
N PHE A 13 -28.48 23.75 63.65
CA PHE A 13 -27.06 24.11 63.65
C PHE A 13 -26.34 23.63 62.42
N LEU A 14 -26.59 22.44 61.91
CA LEU A 14 -26.06 21.92 60.66
C LEU A 14 -26.56 22.70 59.44
N ILE A 15 -27.83 23.08 59.40
CA ILE A 15 -28.37 23.96 58.34
C ILE A 15 -27.75 25.36 58.42
N LEU A 16 -27.56 25.88 59.60
CA LEU A 16 -26.94 27.17 59.79
C LEU A 16 -25.44 27.19 59.40
N THR A 17 -24.72 26.10 59.73
CA THR A 17 -23.31 25.94 59.31
C THR A 17 -23.20 25.72 57.82
N MET A 18 -24.08 24.96 57.17
CA MET A 18 -24.12 24.86 55.69
C MET A 18 -24.46 26.21 55.04
N ALA A 19 -25.45 26.93 55.58
CA ALA A 19 -25.79 28.28 55.06
C ALA A 19 -24.63 29.27 55.26
N PHE A 20 -23.90 29.19 56.36
CA PHE A 20 -22.72 30.02 56.61
C PHE A 20 -21.53 29.60 55.71
N SER A 21 -21.39 28.31 55.37
CA SER A 21 -20.38 27.85 54.45
C SER A 21 -20.64 28.31 53.01
N ILE A 22 -21.89 28.47 52.61
CA ILE A 22 -22.27 28.98 51.29
C ILE A 22 -22.01 30.50 51.21
N VAL A 23 -22.14 31.24 52.33
CA VAL A 23 -21.87 32.67 52.38
C VAL A 23 -20.37 32.99 52.45
N LEU A 24 -19.55 32.00 52.83
CA LEU A 24 -18.08 32.14 52.89
C LEU A 24 -17.35 31.60 51.67
N LEU A 25 -18.06 31.16 50.63
CA LEU A 25 -17.42 30.97 49.36
C LEU A 25 -16.89 32.32 48.87
N PRO A 26 -15.60 32.46 48.61
CA PRO A 26 -15.11 33.70 48.02
C PRO A 26 -15.86 33.88 46.70
N VAL A 27 -16.69 34.90 46.60
CA VAL A 27 -17.17 35.38 45.33
C VAL A 27 -15.91 35.84 44.65
N THR A 28 -15.48 35.11 43.63
CA THR A 28 -14.38 35.52 42.74
C THR A 28 -14.91 36.71 41.96
N ASN A 29 -14.77 37.88 42.56
CA ASN A 29 -15.11 39.14 41.87
C ASN A 29 -14.05 39.41 40.81
N ALA A 30 -14.48 39.79 39.61
CA ALA A 30 -13.60 40.34 38.58
C ALA A 30 -12.71 41.46 39.16
N HIS A 31 -11.53 41.67 38.61
CA HIS A 31 -10.60 42.69 39.04
C HIS A 31 -11.25 44.08 39.04
N THR A 32 -11.07 44.83 40.17
CA THR A 32 -11.59 46.18 40.25
C THR A 32 -10.46 47.10 40.79
N PRO A 33 -9.90 47.99 39.94
CA PRO A 33 -10.26 48.22 38.54
C PRO A 33 -9.91 47.03 37.62
N ILE A 34 -10.60 46.94 36.45
CA ILE A 34 -10.29 46.01 35.36
C ILE A 34 -8.82 46.14 34.99
N TRP A 35 -8.17 45.00 34.81
CA TRP A 35 -6.77 45.00 34.40
C TRP A 35 -6.66 45.20 32.87
N GLU A 36 -5.71 46.07 32.49
CA GLU A 36 -5.25 46.17 31.10
C GLU A 36 -3.90 45.45 31.01
N ILE A 37 -3.93 44.30 30.37
CA ILE A 37 -2.80 43.38 30.26
C ILE A 37 -2.07 43.65 28.95
N PRO A 38 -0.86 44.23 28.97
CA PRO A 38 -0.11 44.40 27.72
C PRO A 38 0.34 43.06 27.15
N THR A 39 0.25 42.94 25.85
CA THR A 39 0.77 41.77 25.09
C THR A 39 1.90 42.21 24.20
N TYR A 40 2.79 41.26 23.86
CA TYR A 40 3.86 41.47 22.91
C TYR A 40 3.77 40.35 21.89
N ALA A 41 3.58 40.71 20.62
CA ALA A 41 3.49 39.78 19.51
C ALA A 41 4.88 39.42 18.99
N TYR A 42 5.00 38.20 18.46
CA TYR A 42 6.21 37.70 17.80
C TYR A 42 5.82 36.94 16.55
N VAL A 43 6.62 37.04 15.48
CA VAL A 43 6.48 36.29 14.27
C VAL A 43 7.86 35.91 13.76
N GLN A 44 8.01 34.65 13.31
CA GLN A 44 9.28 34.13 12.82
C GLN A 44 9.07 33.14 11.67
N PRO A 45 9.45 33.54 10.45
CA PRO A 45 9.56 32.59 9.32
C PRO A 45 10.87 31.79 9.45
N THR A 46 10.78 30.48 9.27
CA THR A 46 11.95 29.56 9.35
C THR A 46 11.79 28.38 8.38
N PRO A 47 12.87 27.95 7.65
CA PRO A 47 14.23 28.53 7.66
C PRO A 47 14.30 29.91 6.99
N ASN A 48 15.33 30.69 7.32
CA ASN A 48 15.63 31.98 6.69
C ASN A 48 17.15 32.15 6.57
N PRO A 49 17.72 32.29 5.35
CA PRO A 49 17.06 32.38 4.05
C PRO A 49 16.49 31.03 3.57
N VAL A 50 15.74 31.08 2.46
CA VAL A 50 15.15 29.90 1.81
C VAL A 50 15.19 30.06 0.29
N GLY A 51 15.14 28.99 -0.47
CA GLY A 51 14.98 29.04 -1.92
C GLY A 51 13.53 29.17 -2.37
N VAL A 52 13.32 29.65 -3.59
CA VAL A 52 11.99 29.65 -4.22
C VAL A 52 11.43 28.22 -4.25
N GLY A 53 10.15 28.06 -3.89
CA GLY A 53 9.46 26.77 -3.88
C GLY A 53 9.77 25.89 -2.66
N GLN A 54 10.62 26.33 -1.75
CA GLN A 54 10.89 25.59 -0.52
C GLN A 54 9.92 26.00 0.60
N TYR A 55 9.59 25.00 1.42
CA TYR A 55 8.69 25.16 2.56
C TYR A 55 9.30 26.04 3.65
N VAL A 56 8.48 26.96 4.19
CA VAL A 56 8.78 27.82 5.33
C VAL A 56 7.69 27.66 6.36
N HIS A 57 8.06 27.41 7.60
CA HIS A 57 7.14 27.45 8.73
C HIS A 57 7.16 28.85 9.34
N VAL A 58 6.01 29.49 9.38
CA VAL A 58 5.84 30.81 10.00
C VAL A 58 5.21 30.64 11.36
N TYR A 59 5.98 30.89 12.41
CA TYR A 59 5.52 30.80 13.79
C TYR A 59 5.10 32.18 14.31
N MET A 60 3.93 32.24 14.95
CA MET A 60 3.38 33.44 15.54
C MET A 60 2.94 33.14 16.97
N TRP A 61 3.20 34.07 17.91
CA TRP A 61 2.75 33.91 19.30
C TRP A 61 2.70 35.22 20.03
N LEU A 62 2.02 35.20 21.18
CA LEU A 62 2.06 36.29 22.17
C LEU A 62 2.92 35.86 23.36
N ASP A 63 3.53 36.86 24.06
CA ASP A 63 4.29 36.61 25.27
C ASP A 63 3.42 36.17 26.46
N LYS A 64 2.11 36.21 26.32
CA LYS A 64 1.14 35.81 27.31
C LYS A 64 0.32 34.61 26.84
N VAL A 65 -0.01 33.77 27.77
CA VAL A 65 -1.09 32.78 27.59
C VAL A 65 -2.36 33.38 28.23
N ILE A 66 -3.51 33.03 27.62
CA ILE A 66 -4.77 33.51 28.20
C ILE A 66 -5.06 32.76 29.50
N ALA A 67 -5.49 33.50 30.52
CA ALA A 67 -5.68 32.96 31.86
C ALA A 67 -6.75 31.84 31.85
N GLY A 68 -6.42 30.71 32.44
CA GLY A 68 -7.34 29.58 32.54
C GLY A 68 -7.51 28.74 31.32
N ALA A 69 -6.71 28.95 30.25
CA ALA A 69 -6.71 28.05 29.08
C ALA A 69 -6.19 26.68 29.46
N TYR A 70 -6.97 25.65 29.11
CA TYR A 70 -6.61 24.24 29.21
C TYR A 70 -7.02 23.51 27.94
N PRO A 71 -6.37 22.43 27.61
CA PRO A 71 -6.74 21.66 26.41
C PRO A 71 -8.22 21.27 26.33
N THR A 72 -8.90 21.16 27.45
CA THR A 72 -10.28 20.71 27.58
C THR A 72 -11.33 21.80 27.77
N ASN A 73 -10.98 23.06 27.54
CA ASN A 73 -11.93 24.17 27.60
C ASN A 73 -11.81 25.06 26.37
N ASP A 74 -12.74 26.00 26.25
CA ASP A 74 -12.84 26.93 25.12
C ASP A 74 -12.16 28.30 25.36
N ILE A 75 -11.34 28.43 26.41
CA ILE A 75 -10.64 29.68 26.71
C ILE A 75 -9.44 29.81 25.76
N ARG A 76 -9.58 30.67 24.74
CA ARG A 76 -8.60 30.87 23.68
C ARG A 76 -8.40 32.33 23.33
N PHE A 77 -7.25 32.64 22.73
CA PHE A 77 -7.12 33.87 21.95
C PHE A 77 -7.83 33.78 20.63
N HIS A 78 -8.29 34.90 20.13
CA HIS A 78 -9.08 35.06 18.93
C HIS A 78 -8.46 36.06 17.96
N ASP A 79 -8.87 35.96 16.70
CA ASP A 79 -8.66 36.98 15.67
C ASP A 79 -7.18 37.31 15.39
N TYR A 80 -6.32 36.28 15.39
CA TYR A 80 -4.96 36.41 14.87
C TYR A 80 -4.99 36.72 13.40
N LYS A 81 -4.15 37.63 12.96
CA LYS A 81 -4.05 38.04 11.57
C LYS A 81 -2.59 38.06 11.14
N LEU A 82 -2.27 37.37 10.07
CA LEU A 82 -0.99 37.43 9.38
C LEU A 82 -1.15 38.10 8.03
N THR A 83 -0.39 39.16 7.77
CA THR A 83 -0.29 39.78 6.45
C THR A 83 1.08 39.48 5.88
N ILE A 84 1.12 38.90 4.68
CA ILE A 84 2.33 38.54 3.95
C ILE A 84 2.45 39.51 2.79
N THR A 85 3.56 40.23 2.72
CA THR A 85 3.85 41.13 1.58
C THR A 85 4.96 40.51 0.77
N ALA A 86 4.69 40.19 -0.49
CA ALA A 86 5.65 39.65 -1.44
C ALA A 86 6.64 40.76 -1.95
N PRO A 87 7.76 40.38 -2.57
CA PRO A 87 8.76 41.32 -3.10
C PRO A 87 8.22 42.31 -4.12
N ASP A 88 7.18 41.93 -4.86
CA ASP A 88 6.50 42.80 -5.86
C ASP A 88 5.45 43.73 -5.23
N GLY A 89 5.27 43.66 -3.92
CA GLY A 89 4.31 44.48 -3.17
C GLY A 89 2.91 43.90 -3.11
N THR A 90 2.66 42.74 -3.68
CA THR A 90 1.39 42.03 -3.50
C THR A 90 1.24 41.55 -2.05
N THR A 91 0.02 41.54 -1.55
CA THR A 91 -0.27 41.17 -0.16
C THR A 91 -1.27 40.03 -0.08
N GLU A 92 -1.00 39.06 0.79
CA GLU A 92 -1.90 38.01 1.19
C GLU A 92 -2.23 38.18 2.69
N THR A 93 -3.44 37.83 3.10
CA THR A 93 -3.85 37.88 4.51
C THR A 93 -4.46 36.56 4.93
N LYS A 94 -3.98 36.03 6.04
CA LYS A 94 -4.56 34.86 6.73
C LYS A 94 -5.10 35.30 8.07
N THR A 95 -6.22 34.70 8.51
CA THR A 95 -6.87 35.04 9.80
C THR A 95 -7.27 33.75 10.51
N TRP A 96 -7.11 33.74 11.81
CA TRP A 96 -7.53 32.64 12.68
C TRP A 96 -8.52 33.20 13.68
N GLY A 97 -9.81 32.90 13.50
CA GLY A 97 -10.87 33.34 14.42
C GLY A 97 -10.69 32.76 15.81
N ILE A 98 -10.13 31.54 15.93
CA ILE A 98 -9.78 30.90 17.20
C ILE A 98 -8.35 30.39 17.09
N VAL A 99 -7.53 30.63 18.10
CA VAL A 99 -6.19 30.07 18.25
C VAL A 99 -6.27 28.88 19.19
N TYR A 100 -6.30 27.68 18.64
CA TYR A 100 -6.53 26.46 19.41
C TYR A 100 -5.42 26.14 20.42
N ASP A 101 -4.18 26.51 20.11
CA ASP A 101 -3.06 26.29 21.03
C ASP A 101 -3.25 27.10 22.34
N THR A 102 -3.29 26.36 23.45
CA THR A 102 -3.41 26.96 24.80
C THR A 102 -2.21 27.81 25.21
N THR A 103 -1.09 27.71 24.53
CA THR A 103 0.12 28.49 24.74
C THR A 103 0.17 29.79 23.92
N SER A 104 -0.92 30.12 23.24
CA SER A 104 -1.05 31.28 22.36
C SER A 104 -0.20 31.30 21.10
N SER A 105 0.22 30.16 20.62
CA SER A 105 0.98 30.06 19.37
C SER A 105 0.10 29.66 18.19
N GLN A 106 0.50 30.09 16.99
CA GLN A 106 -0.12 29.72 15.72
C GLN A 106 0.96 29.51 14.67
N GLY A 107 0.91 28.37 14.00
CA GLY A 107 1.75 28.06 12.86
C GLY A 107 1.04 28.35 11.53
N TYR A 108 1.82 28.64 10.51
CA TYR A 108 1.36 28.74 9.14
C TYR A 108 2.43 28.18 8.18
N SER A 109 2.00 27.35 7.24
CA SER A 109 2.87 26.79 6.19
C SER A 109 2.89 27.73 4.99
N PHE A 110 4.07 28.18 4.58
CA PHE A 110 4.25 29.09 3.46
C PHE A 110 5.27 28.57 2.46
N THR A 111 4.99 28.72 1.17
CA THR A 111 5.94 28.40 0.10
C THR A 111 6.12 29.62 -0.80
N PRO A 112 7.29 30.27 -0.80
CA PRO A 112 7.50 31.47 -1.60
C PRO A 112 7.61 31.13 -3.08
N SER A 113 6.95 31.95 -3.93
CA SER A 113 6.95 31.80 -5.39
C SER A 113 7.93 32.71 -6.11
N GLN A 114 8.51 33.70 -5.44
CA GLN A 114 9.38 34.71 -6.01
C GLN A 114 10.66 34.89 -5.19
N THR A 115 11.75 35.24 -5.84
CA THR A 115 12.99 35.69 -5.15
C THR A 115 12.82 37.09 -4.60
N GLY A 116 13.50 37.39 -3.50
CA GLY A 116 13.48 38.71 -2.86
C GLY A 116 13.10 38.61 -1.38
N THR A 117 12.69 39.73 -0.81
CA THR A 117 12.34 39.79 0.62
C THR A 117 10.82 39.82 0.77
N TYR A 118 10.29 38.84 1.47
CA TYR A 118 8.90 38.83 1.95
C TYR A 118 8.85 39.44 3.35
N THR A 119 7.78 40.19 3.62
CA THR A 119 7.53 40.72 4.95
C THR A 119 6.30 40.05 5.55
N PHE A 120 6.44 39.51 6.75
CA PHE A 120 5.36 38.91 7.52
C PHE A 120 4.99 39.87 8.65
N GLU A 121 3.76 40.32 8.67
CA GLU A 121 3.24 41.17 9.77
C GLU A 121 2.14 40.42 10.52
N PHE A 122 2.42 40.01 11.73
CA PHE A 122 1.47 39.40 12.64
C PHE A 122 0.82 40.47 13.51
N SER A 123 -0.51 40.45 13.62
CA SER A 123 -1.27 41.37 14.48
C SER A 123 -2.30 40.64 15.31
N PHE A 124 -2.36 41.02 16.59
CA PHE A 124 -3.39 40.65 17.53
C PHE A 124 -4.21 41.90 17.85
N PRO A 125 -5.54 41.94 17.68
CA PRO A 125 -6.36 43.14 17.84
C PRO A 125 -6.59 43.50 19.31
N GLY A 126 -6.21 42.62 20.25
CA GLY A 126 -6.60 42.67 21.65
C GLY A 126 -7.89 41.90 21.89
N GLN A 127 -8.10 41.48 23.12
CA GLN A 127 -9.28 40.67 23.50
C GLN A 127 -9.72 40.99 24.92
N THR A 128 -11.03 41.11 25.13
CA THR A 128 -11.61 41.17 26.47
C THR A 128 -11.89 39.77 26.96
N TYR A 129 -11.47 39.43 28.15
CA TYR A 129 -11.73 38.12 28.76
C TYR A 129 -13.21 38.01 29.11
N THR A 130 -13.93 37.12 28.47
CA THR A 130 -15.40 37.00 28.60
C THR A 130 -15.86 35.84 29.47
N TRP A 131 -14.96 34.96 29.85
CA TRP A 131 -15.28 33.80 30.72
C TRP A 131 -15.41 34.24 32.17
N SER A 132 -16.29 33.59 32.90
CA SER A 132 -16.56 33.92 34.31
C SER A 132 -15.37 33.58 35.21
N GLY A 133 -15.10 34.43 36.17
CA GLY A 133 -14.04 34.25 37.16
C GLY A 133 -13.34 35.55 37.57
N SER A 134 -12.18 35.43 38.17
CA SER A 134 -11.39 36.59 38.64
C SER A 134 -10.88 37.47 37.49
N ASN A 135 -10.76 36.98 36.32
CA ASN A 135 -10.24 37.67 35.14
C ASN A 135 -11.35 38.25 34.22
N GLU A 136 -12.62 38.05 34.60
CA GLU A 136 -13.74 38.52 33.79
C GLU A 136 -13.65 40.05 33.57
N ASN A 137 -13.78 40.43 32.28
CA ASN A 137 -13.64 41.81 31.79
C ASN A 137 -12.21 42.37 31.72
N ASP A 138 -11.18 41.63 32.12
CA ASP A 138 -9.79 42.03 31.87
C ASP A 138 -9.53 42.16 30.38
N LYS A 139 -8.65 43.08 30.01
CA LYS A 139 -8.37 43.40 28.62
C LYS A 139 -6.94 43.04 28.26
N TYR A 140 -6.75 42.10 27.41
CA TYR A 140 -5.49 41.87 26.69
C TYR A 140 -5.36 42.93 25.60
N LEU A 141 -4.32 43.74 25.69
CA LEU A 141 -4.13 44.86 24.74
C LEU A 141 -3.63 44.33 23.38
N SER A 142 -3.88 45.11 22.34
CA SER A 142 -3.41 44.77 20.99
C SER A 142 -1.89 44.85 20.88
N SER A 143 -1.32 44.02 20.01
CA SER A 143 0.10 44.06 19.66
C SER A 143 0.34 43.56 18.25
N SER A 144 1.48 43.93 17.68
CA SER A 144 1.90 43.46 16.37
C SER A 144 3.41 43.27 16.32
N ALA A 145 3.86 42.42 15.41
CA ALA A 145 5.26 42.18 15.10
C ALA A 145 5.47 42.00 13.62
N SER A 146 6.68 42.29 13.15
CA SER A 146 7.04 42.07 11.75
C SER A 146 8.37 41.34 11.67
N ALA A 147 8.51 40.46 10.69
CA ALA A 147 9.74 39.75 10.35
C ALA A 147 9.93 39.65 8.83
N GLU A 148 11.17 39.58 8.40
CA GLU A 148 11.52 39.43 6.98
C GLU A 148 12.00 38.00 6.71
N LEU A 149 11.64 37.49 5.52
CA LEU A 149 12.14 36.26 4.95
C LEU A 149 12.90 36.60 3.67
N VAL A 150 14.17 36.21 3.61
CA VAL A 150 14.98 36.33 2.38
C VAL A 150 14.81 35.07 1.53
N VAL A 151 14.30 35.25 0.33
CA VAL A 151 14.11 34.17 -0.65
C VAL A 151 15.15 34.32 -1.77
N GLN A 152 15.98 33.32 -1.94
CA GLN A 152 17.02 33.24 -2.95
C GLN A 152 16.62 32.30 -4.10
N GLU A 153 17.28 32.40 -5.24
CA GLU A 153 17.01 31.53 -6.40
C GLU A 153 17.44 30.10 -6.10
N GLU A 154 18.66 29.94 -5.58
CA GLU A 154 19.19 28.63 -5.23
C GLU A 154 18.55 28.09 -3.94
N PRO A 155 18.04 26.85 -3.94
CA PRO A 155 17.50 26.25 -2.74
C PRO A 155 18.57 26.03 -1.67
N ILE A 156 18.20 26.19 -0.42
CA ILE A 156 19.06 25.75 0.68
C ILE A 156 19.16 24.22 0.68
N PRO A 157 20.34 23.66 0.96
CA PRO A 157 20.50 22.22 1.03
C PRO A 157 19.57 21.60 2.07
N THR A 158 18.83 20.59 1.68
CA THR A 158 18.01 19.75 2.59
C THR A 158 18.67 18.40 2.75
N ILE A 159 18.35 17.70 3.81
CA ILE A 159 18.73 16.29 3.96
C ILE A 159 18.05 15.53 2.82
N PRO A 160 18.81 14.81 1.97
CA PRO A 160 18.20 14.06 0.87
C PRO A 160 17.31 12.94 1.41
N ASN A 161 16.26 12.65 0.67
CA ASN A 161 15.42 11.49 0.99
C ASN A 161 16.24 10.22 0.91
N ASN A 162 16.01 9.29 1.85
CA ASN A 162 16.57 7.96 1.75
C ASN A 162 15.99 7.22 0.52
N PRO A 163 16.77 6.43 -0.21
CA PRO A 163 16.24 5.61 -1.28
C PRO A 163 15.19 4.63 -0.74
N LEU A 164 14.35 4.09 -1.61
CA LEU A 164 13.50 2.95 -1.26
C LEU A 164 14.38 1.78 -0.78
N PRO A 165 13.88 0.90 0.10
CA PRO A 165 14.68 -0.14 0.71
C PRO A 165 15.26 -1.09 -0.33
N SER A 166 16.55 -1.33 -0.26
CA SER A 166 17.27 -2.34 -1.04
C SER A 166 17.46 -3.65 -0.27
N GLU A 167 17.26 -3.62 1.04
CA GLU A 167 17.37 -4.77 1.95
C GLU A 167 16.02 -5.04 2.62
N TYR A 168 15.89 -6.22 3.24
CA TYR A 168 14.68 -6.58 3.97
C TYR A 168 14.39 -5.56 5.07
N TRP A 169 13.16 -5.09 5.10
CA TRP A 169 12.68 -4.04 6.00
C TRP A 169 11.45 -4.50 6.76
N ALA A 170 11.16 -3.85 7.87
CA ALA A 170 10.01 -4.14 8.73
C ALA A 170 9.26 -2.85 9.08
N ARG A 171 8.00 -3.01 9.45
CA ARG A 171 7.21 -1.93 10.03
C ARG A 171 7.44 -1.81 11.54
N PRO A 172 7.29 -0.62 12.14
CA PRO A 172 6.91 0.65 11.50
C PRO A 172 8.05 1.25 10.66
N ILE A 173 7.70 1.97 9.59
CA ILE A 173 8.66 2.74 8.81
C ILE A 173 9.12 3.93 9.66
N TYR A 174 10.43 4.14 9.75
CA TYR A 174 10.97 5.26 10.51
C TYR A 174 10.56 6.60 9.87
N GLY A 175 10.10 7.56 10.69
CA GLY A 175 9.44 8.77 10.21
C GLY A 175 10.26 9.67 9.28
N THR A 176 11.62 9.60 9.33
CA THR A 176 12.46 10.35 8.38
C THR A 176 12.53 9.72 6.98
N ASN A 177 11.98 8.51 6.80
CA ASN A 177 11.86 7.84 5.50
C ASN A 177 10.49 8.10 4.87
N TRP A 178 9.95 9.29 4.98
CA TRP A 178 8.62 9.62 4.51
C TRP A 178 8.38 9.40 3.02
N ASN A 179 9.43 9.48 2.19
CA ASN A 179 9.34 9.12 0.78
C ASN A 179 9.05 7.62 0.52
N TRP A 180 9.10 6.78 1.59
CA TRP A 180 8.70 5.38 1.52
C TRP A 180 7.17 5.20 1.53
N TYR A 181 6.39 6.29 1.58
CA TYR A 181 4.93 6.20 1.45
C TYR A 181 4.48 5.43 0.20
N LYS A 182 5.30 5.42 -0.84
CA LYS A 182 5.05 4.68 -2.09
C LYS A 182 4.91 3.17 -1.91
N ILE A 183 5.55 2.59 -0.89
CA ILE A 183 5.42 1.16 -0.59
C ILE A 183 4.17 0.85 0.23
N SER A 184 3.52 1.88 0.79
CA SER A 184 2.28 1.75 1.53
C SER A 184 1.14 2.25 0.66
N SER A 185 0.28 1.37 0.19
CA SER A 185 -0.83 1.70 -0.70
C SER A 185 -2.10 0.95 -0.29
N ASN A 186 -3.20 1.17 -0.97
CA ASN A 186 -4.45 0.46 -0.84
C ASN A 186 -5.23 0.61 0.50
N TRP A 187 -4.81 1.46 1.43
CA TRP A 187 -5.52 1.67 2.69
C TRP A 187 -6.49 2.88 2.65
N LEU A 188 -6.29 3.82 1.75
CA LEU A 188 -7.18 4.98 1.58
C LEU A 188 -8.54 4.64 0.95
N GLY A 189 -8.83 3.38 0.80
CA GLY A 189 -10.17 2.95 0.53
C GLY A 189 -10.56 2.84 -0.90
N GLN A 190 -9.70 2.36 -1.70
CA GLN A 190 -10.01 2.02 -3.07
C GLN A 190 -10.65 0.64 -3.21
N SER A 191 -11.16 0.07 -2.17
CA SER A 191 -12.09 -1.03 -2.25
C SER A 191 -13.48 -0.52 -2.64
N SER A 192 -13.57 0.21 -3.71
CA SER A 192 -14.86 0.32 -4.35
C SER A 192 -15.20 -1.04 -4.91
N PRO A 193 -16.37 -1.59 -4.65
CA PRO A 193 -16.80 -2.85 -5.25
C PRO A 193 -17.02 -2.76 -6.77
N GLY A 194 -16.62 -1.69 -7.37
CA GLY A 194 -16.58 -1.53 -8.80
C GLY A 194 -15.14 -1.51 -9.25
N TYR A 195 -14.54 -2.59 -9.49
CA TYR A 195 -13.54 -2.91 -10.51
C TYR A 195 -12.64 -1.77 -11.04
N SER A 196 -12.88 -0.60 -10.61
CA SER A 196 -12.20 0.54 -11.09
C SER A 196 -11.04 0.72 -10.22
N ASP A 197 -10.07 0.81 -10.24
CA ASP A 197 -9.26 1.95 -10.08
C ASP A 197 -8.23 1.84 -8.99
N LEU A 198 -7.62 0.68 -8.88
CA LEU A 198 -6.29 0.63 -8.36
C LEU A 198 -5.31 1.19 -9.42
N VAL A 199 -5.41 2.50 -9.66
CA VAL A 199 -4.40 3.25 -10.40
C VAL A 199 -3.61 4.04 -9.37
N ILE A 200 -2.43 3.56 -9.02
CA ILE A 200 -1.56 4.13 -7.99
C ILE A 200 -0.20 4.35 -8.64
N GLU A 201 -0.11 5.37 -9.44
CA GLU A 201 1.03 5.59 -10.35
C GLU A 201 2.39 5.67 -9.65
N ASP A 202 2.43 6.14 -8.42
CA ASP A 202 3.65 6.29 -7.63
C ASP A 202 3.86 5.18 -6.59
N ALA A 203 2.98 4.16 -6.54
CA ALA A 203 3.09 3.05 -5.60
C ALA A 203 4.13 2.00 -6.05
N VAL A 204 4.48 1.11 -5.16
CA VAL A 204 5.35 -0.04 -5.42
C VAL A 204 4.55 -1.32 -5.34
N GLY A 205 4.42 -2.01 -6.46
CA GLY A 205 3.89 -3.37 -6.53
C GLY A 205 5.01 -4.41 -6.72
N PRO A 206 4.69 -5.73 -6.70
CA PRO A 206 5.69 -6.78 -6.82
C PRO A 206 6.25 -6.89 -8.23
N LEU A 207 7.59 -6.94 -8.34
CA LEU A 207 8.32 -7.20 -9.58
C LEU A 207 8.67 -8.68 -9.75
N THR A 208 7.92 -9.57 -9.11
CA THR A 208 8.16 -11.00 -9.06
C THR A 208 6.86 -11.76 -8.86
N GLY A 209 6.78 -12.99 -9.38
CA GLY A 209 5.72 -13.95 -9.06
C GLY A 209 6.06 -14.86 -7.87
N HIS A 210 7.04 -14.50 -7.05
CA HIS A 210 7.42 -15.26 -5.88
C HIS A 210 6.30 -15.29 -4.83
N ILE A 211 5.88 -16.48 -4.41
CA ILE A 211 4.82 -16.68 -3.43
C ILE A 211 5.41 -16.62 -2.02
N MET A 212 4.93 -15.66 -1.24
CA MET A 212 5.32 -15.49 0.16
C MET A 212 4.68 -16.54 1.06
N TRP A 213 3.40 -16.79 0.84
CA TRP A 213 2.59 -17.78 1.53
C TRP A 213 1.25 -17.97 0.81
N THR A 214 0.55 -19.06 1.15
CA THR A 214 -0.83 -19.31 0.74
C THR A 214 -1.67 -19.63 1.97
N LYS A 215 -2.97 -19.31 1.90
CA LYS A 215 -3.92 -19.62 2.97
C LYS A 215 -5.23 -20.08 2.35
N PRO A 216 -5.79 -21.24 2.74
CA PRO A 216 -7.11 -21.63 2.29
C PRO A 216 -8.17 -20.59 2.66
N ASP A 217 -8.93 -20.12 1.67
CA ASP A 217 -10.12 -19.29 1.87
C ASP A 217 -11.35 -20.20 2.07
N GLU A 218 -11.41 -21.27 1.29
CA GLU A 218 -12.33 -22.40 1.48
C GLU A 218 -11.72 -23.70 0.89
N MET A 219 -12.45 -24.80 0.94
CA MET A 219 -12.01 -26.03 0.26
C MET A 219 -12.01 -25.82 -1.26
N GLY A 220 -10.96 -26.26 -1.93
CA GLY A 220 -10.78 -26.16 -3.37
C GLY A 220 -10.10 -27.37 -3.96
N GLY A 221 -9.72 -27.25 -5.24
CA GLY A 221 -9.05 -28.29 -5.99
C GLY A 221 -9.97 -29.18 -6.81
N VAL A 222 -9.40 -30.17 -7.48
CA VAL A 222 -10.10 -31.00 -8.46
C VAL A 222 -11.07 -31.97 -7.78
N VAL A 223 -12.31 -31.99 -8.25
CA VAL A 223 -13.34 -32.99 -7.92
C VAL A 223 -13.77 -33.72 -9.19
N GLY A 224 -14.41 -34.87 -9.05
CA GLY A 224 -14.94 -35.63 -10.16
C GLY A 224 -14.63 -37.12 -10.07
N GLY A 225 -14.69 -37.81 -11.19
CA GLY A 225 -14.44 -39.21 -11.35
C GLY A 225 -15.52 -39.89 -12.21
N GLU A 226 -15.38 -41.21 -12.47
CA GLU A 226 -16.27 -41.94 -13.38
C GLU A 226 -17.76 -41.91 -12.98
N ARG A 227 -18.07 -41.62 -11.71
CA ARG A 227 -19.44 -41.56 -11.19
C ARG A 227 -20.11 -40.19 -11.35
N PHE A 228 -19.35 -39.18 -11.66
CA PHE A 228 -19.82 -37.81 -11.82
C PHE A 228 -19.87 -37.45 -13.29
N THR A 229 -20.82 -36.65 -13.69
CA THR A 229 -20.94 -36.14 -15.06
C THR A 229 -19.88 -35.09 -15.39
N ILE A 230 -19.26 -34.50 -14.37
CA ILE A 230 -18.24 -33.47 -14.50
C ILE A 230 -16.90 -34.11 -14.18
N LEU A 231 -16.03 -34.18 -15.17
CA LEU A 231 -14.69 -34.74 -15.08
C LEU A 231 -13.68 -33.59 -15.04
N GLY A 232 -12.89 -33.53 -13.95
CA GLY A 232 -11.83 -32.55 -13.85
C GLY A 232 -12.29 -31.13 -13.53
N ASP A 233 -13.49 -31.01 -12.99
CA ASP A 233 -14.00 -29.74 -12.47
C ASP A 233 -13.39 -29.37 -11.12
N THR A 234 -13.39 -28.10 -10.72
CA THR A 234 -12.87 -27.70 -9.42
C THR A 234 -13.97 -27.43 -8.42
N TYR A 235 -13.71 -27.83 -7.19
CA TYR A 235 -14.61 -27.51 -6.08
C TYR A 235 -14.56 -26.02 -5.79
N GLY A 236 -15.71 -25.41 -5.73
CA GLY A 236 -15.82 -24.01 -5.40
C GLY A 236 -15.68 -23.05 -6.56
N GLU A 237 -15.37 -23.53 -7.76
CA GLU A 237 -15.31 -22.73 -8.94
C GLU A 237 -16.70 -22.38 -9.49
N GLY A 238 -16.75 -21.38 -10.34
CA GLY A 238 -17.92 -21.10 -11.16
C GLY A 238 -18.98 -20.26 -10.46
N SER A 239 -18.68 -19.58 -9.39
CA SER A 239 -19.60 -18.64 -8.80
C SER A 239 -19.41 -17.22 -9.35
N ALA A 240 -20.13 -16.90 -10.40
CA ALA A 240 -20.13 -15.56 -10.97
C ALA A 240 -20.65 -14.48 -9.98
N TYR A 241 -21.43 -14.89 -8.99
CA TYR A 241 -22.08 -13.99 -8.06
C TYR A 241 -21.65 -14.20 -6.59
N ALA A 242 -20.92 -15.24 -6.27
CA ALA A 242 -20.39 -15.44 -4.94
C ALA A 242 -19.00 -14.87 -4.86
N THR A 243 -18.86 -13.75 -4.22
CA THR A 243 -17.59 -13.14 -3.97
C THR A 243 -16.80 -13.97 -2.98
N ARG A 244 -15.67 -14.49 -3.41
CA ARG A 244 -14.64 -15.11 -2.57
C ARG A 244 -13.57 -14.08 -2.37
N PHE A 245 -12.96 -14.02 -1.21
CA PHE A 245 -11.95 -13.00 -0.91
C PHE A 245 -12.50 -11.59 -1.19
N ASN A 246 -13.48 -11.21 -0.38
CA ASN A 246 -14.24 -9.99 -0.59
C ASN A 246 -13.50 -8.77 -0.02
N ASN A 247 -13.41 -7.72 -0.82
CA ASN A 247 -12.86 -6.40 -0.47
C ASN A 247 -11.57 -6.44 0.38
N PRO A 248 -10.48 -7.04 -0.11
CA PRO A 248 -9.24 -7.05 0.64
C PRO A 248 -8.71 -5.63 0.84
N ILE A 249 -8.38 -5.31 2.09
CA ILE A 249 -7.82 -4.02 2.50
C ILE A 249 -6.46 -4.28 3.14
N ILE A 250 -5.46 -3.47 2.82
CA ILE A 250 -4.14 -3.54 3.46
C ILE A 250 -3.88 -2.24 4.20
N ILE A 251 -3.66 -2.33 5.52
CA ILE A 251 -3.28 -1.19 6.36
C ILE A 251 -2.11 -1.59 7.26
N ASN A 252 -1.03 -0.82 7.25
CA ASN A 252 0.12 -0.99 8.12
C ASN A 252 0.69 -2.42 8.15
N GLY A 253 0.68 -3.11 7.00
CA GLY A 253 1.18 -4.46 6.88
C GLY A 253 0.22 -5.55 7.33
N PHE A 254 -1.05 -5.22 7.59
CA PHE A 254 -2.13 -6.17 7.84
C PHE A 254 -3.08 -6.25 6.67
N LEU A 255 -3.49 -7.46 6.34
CA LEU A 255 -4.48 -7.75 5.31
C LEU A 255 -5.82 -8.08 6.00
N TYR A 256 -6.88 -7.39 5.59
CA TYR A 256 -8.24 -7.59 6.04
C TYR A 256 -9.08 -8.11 4.88
N TYR A 257 -9.85 -9.15 5.11
CA TYR A 257 -10.79 -9.70 4.14
C TYR A 257 -11.93 -10.43 4.85
N THR A 258 -13.01 -10.74 4.13
CA THR A 258 -14.14 -11.47 4.66
C THR A 258 -14.15 -12.85 4.05
N GLU A 259 -14.21 -13.89 4.88
CA GLU A 259 -14.32 -15.28 4.44
C GLU A 259 -15.67 -15.53 3.76
N PRO A 260 -15.74 -16.41 2.76
CA PRO A 260 -17.00 -16.81 2.17
C PRO A 260 -17.84 -17.62 3.13
N ILE A 261 -19.17 -17.58 2.97
CA ILE A 261 -20.07 -18.42 3.75
C ILE A 261 -20.21 -19.77 3.08
N SER A 262 -19.83 -20.82 3.77
CA SER A 262 -20.01 -22.20 3.35
C SER A 262 -21.34 -22.85 3.83
N LEU A 263 -22.38 -22.06 4.13
CA LEU A 263 -23.66 -22.57 4.61
C LEU A 263 -24.60 -22.92 3.45
N ALA A 264 -24.68 -24.18 3.11
CA ALA A 264 -25.70 -24.70 2.20
C ALA A 264 -27.10 -24.35 2.73
N GLY A 265 -27.93 -23.72 1.88
CA GLY A 265 -29.32 -23.43 2.18
C GLY A 265 -29.61 -22.09 2.85
N VAL A 266 -28.63 -21.20 2.98
CA VAL A 266 -28.94 -19.80 3.25
C VAL A 266 -29.58 -19.24 1.98
N PRO A 267 -30.82 -18.72 2.02
CA PRO A 267 -31.40 -18.06 0.86
C PRO A 267 -30.57 -16.82 0.51
N GLY A 268 -29.55 -17.00 -0.30
CA GLY A 268 -28.78 -15.93 -0.89
C GLY A 268 -29.49 -15.46 -2.14
N GLY A 269 -30.09 -14.36 -2.12
CA GLY A 269 -30.46 -13.60 -3.28
C GLY A 269 -29.89 -12.20 -3.06
N PHE A 270 -29.83 -11.40 -4.09
CA PHE A 270 -29.47 -9.97 -4.04
C PHE A 270 -30.23 -9.16 -2.97
N THR A 271 -31.19 -9.77 -2.27
CA THR A 271 -32.09 -9.09 -1.33
C THR A 271 -31.95 -9.55 0.11
N SER A 272 -31.23 -10.61 0.41
CA SER A 272 -31.03 -11.05 1.78
C SER A 272 -29.78 -10.38 2.32
N GLY A 273 -29.99 -9.41 3.22
CA GLY A 273 -28.91 -8.61 3.79
C GLY A 273 -27.78 -9.46 4.32
N ASN A 274 -26.61 -9.01 4.00
CA ASN A 274 -25.30 -9.19 4.58
C ASN A 274 -25.11 -10.42 5.49
N ILE A 275 -25.20 -11.61 4.94
CA ILE A 275 -24.70 -12.81 5.59
C ILE A 275 -23.32 -13.08 4.99
N TYR A 276 -22.27 -12.76 5.74
CA TYR A 276 -20.89 -13.04 5.39
C TYR A 276 -20.27 -13.99 6.40
N GLY A 277 -19.19 -14.64 6.04
CA GLY A 277 -18.31 -15.31 6.98
C GLY A 277 -17.64 -14.30 7.93
N PRO A 278 -16.74 -14.75 8.78
CA PRO A 278 -15.97 -13.86 9.63
C PRO A 278 -15.10 -12.91 8.79
N THR A 279 -14.83 -11.74 9.31
CA THR A 279 -13.78 -10.87 8.81
C THR A 279 -12.48 -11.22 9.52
N ASP A 280 -11.47 -11.50 8.74
CA ASP A 280 -10.12 -11.84 9.19
C ASP A 280 -9.17 -10.66 9.06
N CYS A 281 -8.25 -10.56 10.03
CA CYS A 281 -7.04 -9.76 9.95
C CYS A 281 -5.84 -10.71 10.00
N VAL A 282 -4.99 -10.64 8.99
CA VAL A 282 -3.75 -11.43 8.94
C VAL A 282 -2.55 -10.52 8.72
N ASP A 283 -1.38 -10.93 9.22
CA ASP A 283 -0.13 -10.28 8.85
C ASP A 283 0.16 -10.51 7.36
N LEU A 284 0.41 -9.44 6.62
CA LEU A 284 0.58 -9.48 5.16
C LEU A 284 1.78 -10.33 4.72
N ARG A 285 2.84 -10.37 5.51
CA ARG A 285 4.09 -11.04 5.15
C ARG A 285 4.14 -12.50 5.55
N THR A 286 3.38 -12.86 6.59
CA THR A 286 3.42 -14.21 7.19
C THR A 286 2.14 -15.00 7.00
N GLY A 287 1.00 -14.34 6.76
CA GLY A 287 -0.31 -14.97 6.76
C GLY A 287 -0.79 -15.38 8.15
N GLU A 288 -0.07 -14.97 9.21
CA GLU A 288 -0.49 -15.25 10.60
C GLU A 288 -1.80 -14.56 10.93
N LEU A 289 -2.76 -15.31 11.45
CA LEU A 289 -4.05 -14.79 11.87
C LEU A 289 -3.89 -13.93 13.13
N ILE A 290 -4.21 -12.66 13.05
CA ILE A 290 -4.16 -11.72 14.17
C ILE A 290 -5.49 -11.75 14.92
N TRP A 291 -6.59 -11.63 14.19
CA TRP A 291 -7.94 -11.80 14.73
C TRP A 291 -8.92 -12.25 13.64
N SER A 292 -10.00 -12.92 14.07
CA SER A 292 -11.14 -13.33 13.24
C SER A 292 -12.44 -12.99 13.99
N ARG A 293 -13.32 -12.23 13.34
CA ARG A 293 -14.52 -11.67 13.97
C ARG A 293 -15.75 -11.86 13.11
N THR A 294 -16.78 -12.49 13.68
CA THR A 294 -18.11 -12.64 13.05
C THR A 294 -19.01 -11.43 13.25
N ASP A 295 -18.66 -10.53 14.15
CA ASP A 295 -19.37 -9.28 14.43
C ASP A 295 -18.80 -8.07 13.69
N VAL A 296 -17.71 -8.26 12.94
CA VAL A 296 -17.20 -7.29 11.95
C VAL A 296 -17.73 -7.70 10.58
N PRO A 297 -18.60 -6.89 9.98
CA PRO A 297 -19.18 -7.21 8.67
C PRO A 297 -18.17 -7.01 7.54
N ALA A 298 -18.58 -7.34 6.31
CA ALA A 298 -17.76 -7.04 5.12
C ALA A 298 -17.43 -5.55 5.05
N LEU A 299 -16.16 -5.26 4.91
CA LEU A 299 -15.61 -3.91 4.94
C LEU A 299 -15.69 -3.26 3.56
N SER A 300 -15.77 -1.94 3.53
CA SER A 300 -15.77 -1.16 2.31
C SER A 300 -14.43 -0.48 2.03
N PHE A 301 -13.77 0.05 3.06
CA PHE A 301 -12.46 0.70 2.95
C PHE A 301 -11.80 0.84 4.31
N GLY A 302 -10.54 1.25 4.32
CA GLY A 302 -9.80 1.65 5.52
C GLY A 302 -9.52 3.14 5.54
N TYR A 303 -9.22 3.66 6.72
CA TYR A 303 -8.94 5.08 6.93
C TYR A 303 -7.90 5.28 8.03
N LEU A 304 -6.91 6.12 7.79
CA LEU A 304 -6.00 6.63 8.80
C LEU A 304 -6.43 8.03 9.18
N TYR A 305 -6.79 8.20 10.43
CA TYR A 305 -7.20 9.49 10.93
C TYR A 305 -5.99 10.43 11.06
N ASP A 306 -6.01 11.53 10.33
CA ASP A 306 -5.04 12.60 10.43
C ASP A 306 -5.59 13.69 11.36
N VAL A 307 -4.91 13.85 12.51
CA VAL A 307 -5.31 14.82 13.53
C VAL A 307 -4.70 16.17 13.23
N GLN A 308 -5.55 17.13 12.92
CA GLN A 308 -5.16 18.53 12.73
C GLN A 308 -5.23 19.35 14.02
N ASP A 309 -5.99 18.91 15.02
CA ASP A 309 -6.19 19.65 16.26
C ASP A 309 -4.99 19.49 17.22
N PRO A 310 -4.25 20.57 17.51
CA PRO A 310 -3.10 20.52 18.40
C PRO A 310 -3.45 20.21 19.87
N ASN A 311 -4.71 20.28 20.24
CA ASN A 311 -5.18 19.99 21.59
C ASN A 311 -5.79 18.60 21.73
N GLN A 312 -5.65 17.74 20.74
CA GLN A 312 -6.17 16.38 20.84
C GLN A 312 -5.50 15.60 21.97
N HIS A 313 -6.32 14.90 22.74
CA HIS A 313 -5.89 13.99 23.78
C HIS A 313 -6.21 12.55 23.41
N GLY A 314 -5.18 11.74 23.24
CA GLY A 314 -5.28 10.35 22.84
C GLY A 314 -5.00 10.17 21.34
N VAL A 315 -5.16 8.93 20.86
CA VAL A 315 -4.85 8.51 19.49
C VAL A 315 -5.94 7.58 19.01
N TYR A 316 -6.46 7.81 17.80
CA TYR A 316 -7.28 6.84 17.11
C TYR A 316 -6.38 5.78 16.44
N PRO A 317 -6.78 4.50 16.49
CA PRO A 317 -6.16 3.48 15.65
C PRO A 317 -6.51 3.72 14.18
N PRO A 318 -5.87 3.03 13.23
CA PRO A 318 -6.41 2.89 11.89
C PRO A 318 -7.84 2.36 11.96
N ILE A 319 -8.72 2.91 11.12
CA ILE A 319 -10.16 2.64 11.16
C ILE A 319 -10.55 1.85 9.92
N LEU A 320 -11.29 0.78 10.14
CA LEU A 320 -11.96 0.03 9.07
C LEU A 320 -13.41 0.50 8.98
N ILE A 321 -13.89 0.71 7.77
CA ILE A 321 -15.22 1.22 7.52
C ILE A 321 -16.07 0.19 6.76
N GLN A 322 -17.25 -0.06 7.29
CA GLN A 322 -18.35 -0.64 6.53
C GLN A 322 -19.27 0.51 6.09
N SER A 323 -19.45 0.68 4.80
CA SER A 323 -20.44 1.61 4.25
C SER A 323 -21.75 0.86 4.02
N VAL A 324 -22.82 1.30 4.67
CA VAL A 324 -24.16 0.72 4.57
C VAL A 324 -25.09 1.78 4.01
N GLY A 325 -25.81 1.47 2.96
CA GLY A 325 -26.76 2.41 2.35
C GLY A 325 -26.93 2.12 0.86
N GLY A 326 -27.67 3.00 0.20
CA GLY A 326 -28.06 2.78 -1.18
C GLY A 326 -29.14 1.70 -1.31
N SER A 327 -29.68 1.53 -2.50
CA SER A 327 -30.57 0.41 -2.83
C SER A 327 -30.49 0.18 -4.32
N PHE A 328 -30.19 -1.04 -4.72
CA PHE A 328 -30.16 -1.40 -6.15
C PHE A 328 -31.57 -1.56 -6.74
N LEU A 329 -32.55 -2.00 -5.94
CA LEU A 329 -33.92 -2.29 -6.38
C LEU A 329 -35.00 -1.69 -5.45
N GLY A 330 -34.65 -0.77 -4.54
CA GLY A 330 -35.58 -0.16 -3.59
C GLY A 330 -35.41 1.36 -3.47
N PRO A 331 -36.19 2.02 -2.61
CA PRO A 331 -35.97 3.43 -2.32
C PRO A 331 -34.57 3.64 -1.74
N PRO A 332 -33.91 4.80 -2.05
CA PRO A 332 -32.60 5.12 -1.50
C PRO A 332 -32.61 5.06 0.02
N VAL A 333 -31.63 4.36 0.59
CA VAL A 333 -31.38 4.36 2.03
C VAL A 333 -30.20 5.29 2.28
N PRO A 334 -30.28 6.21 3.25
CA PRO A 334 -29.15 7.07 3.61
C PRO A 334 -27.90 6.23 3.91
N THR A 335 -26.76 6.71 3.47
CA THR A 335 -25.49 6.03 3.70
C THR A 335 -25.04 6.23 5.14
N SER A 336 -24.60 5.17 5.80
CA SER A 336 -24.00 5.23 7.11
C SER A 336 -22.66 4.49 7.09
N TRP A 337 -21.68 5.01 7.84
CA TRP A 337 -20.39 4.37 8.01
C TRP A 337 -20.28 3.80 9.41
N ASN A 338 -20.09 2.49 9.53
CA ASN A 338 -19.73 1.82 10.77
C ASN A 338 -18.23 1.68 10.85
N ALA A 339 -17.63 2.19 11.91
CA ALA A 339 -16.19 2.26 12.10
C ALA A 339 -15.72 1.19 13.10
N TYR A 340 -14.63 0.52 12.77
CA TYR A 340 -14.02 -0.54 13.56
C TYR A 340 -12.52 -0.27 13.72
N ASN A 341 -11.99 -0.62 14.90
CA ASN A 341 -10.57 -0.57 15.18
C ASN A 341 -9.84 -1.62 14.33
N ALA A 342 -8.91 -1.21 13.47
CA ALA A 342 -8.20 -2.13 12.59
C ALA A 342 -7.34 -3.15 13.35
N TYR A 343 -6.79 -2.79 14.53
CA TYR A 343 -5.93 -3.70 15.30
C TYR A 343 -6.71 -4.77 16.09
N THR A 344 -7.97 -4.49 16.48
CA THR A 344 -8.74 -5.38 17.35
C THR A 344 -10.06 -5.86 16.75
N GLY A 345 -10.54 -5.19 15.69
CA GLY A 345 -11.87 -5.41 15.14
C GLY A 345 -13.01 -4.84 16.00
N ASP A 346 -12.71 -4.14 17.10
CA ASP A 346 -13.74 -3.59 17.96
C ASP A 346 -14.50 -2.46 17.29
N PHE A 347 -15.83 -2.46 17.46
CA PHE A 347 -16.67 -1.36 16.98
C PHE A 347 -16.33 -0.06 17.72
N LEU A 348 -16.20 1.04 16.97
CA LEU A 348 -15.87 2.36 17.51
C LEU A 348 -17.10 3.29 17.53
N PHE A 349 -17.68 3.58 16.38
CA PHE A 349 -18.82 4.48 16.24
C PHE A 349 -19.51 4.29 14.87
N THR A 350 -20.67 4.92 14.72
CA THR A 350 -21.37 5.02 13.43
C THR A 350 -21.54 6.48 13.05
N ILE A 351 -21.26 6.82 11.79
CA ILE A 351 -21.59 8.10 11.18
C ILE A 351 -22.83 7.88 10.31
N THR A 352 -23.93 8.53 10.63
CA THR A 352 -25.17 8.45 9.87
C THR A 352 -25.23 9.52 8.78
N ASP A 353 -26.05 9.28 7.78
CA ASP A 353 -26.36 10.27 6.75
C ASP A 353 -25.12 10.85 6.04
N VAL A 354 -24.13 10.01 5.79
CA VAL A 354 -22.97 10.40 4.99
C VAL A 354 -23.45 10.80 3.59
N PRO A 355 -23.05 11.96 3.06
CA PRO A 355 -23.56 12.43 1.77
C PRO A 355 -23.15 11.48 0.64
N SER A 356 -24.04 11.33 -0.32
CA SER A 356 -23.71 10.66 -1.58
C SER A 356 -23.05 11.63 -2.55
N GLY A 357 -22.02 11.20 -3.24
CA GLY A 357 -21.27 12.01 -4.19
C GLY A 357 -20.08 11.27 -4.76
N THR A 358 -19.23 11.95 -5.48
CA THR A 358 -17.95 11.43 -5.99
C THR A 358 -16.92 11.55 -4.89
N ALA A 359 -16.39 10.42 -4.45
CA ALA A 359 -15.31 10.38 -3.46
C ALA A 359 -13.97 10.65 -4.14
N VAL A 360 -13.17 11.50 -3.54
CA VAL A 360 -11.78 11.78 -3.92
C VAL A 360 -10.93 11.79 -2.66
N ASP A 361 -9.64 11.46 -2.81
CA ASP A 361 -8.69 11.55 -1.72
C ASP A 361 -8.12 12.97 -1.65
N GLY A 362 -8.11 13.54 -0.48
CA GLY A 362 -7.53 14.85 -0.24
C GLY A 362 -6.01 14.77 -0.08
N PRO A 363 -5.32 15.92 -0.06
CA PRO A 363 -3.85 15.99 -0.05
C PRO A 363 -3.21 15.44 1.23
N GLN A 364 -3.97 15.25 2.29
CA GLN A 364 -3.50 14.69 3.57
C GLN A 364 -4.02 13.25 3.79
N GLY A 365 -4.66 12.64 2.79
CA GLY A 365 -5.25 11.33 2.86
C GLY A 365 -6.68 11.31 3.40
N GLU A 366 -7.28 12.47 3.63
CA GLU A 366 -8.69 12.59 3.98
C GLU A 366 -9.59 12.20 2.81
N ARG A 367 -10.76 11.68 3.15
CA ARG A 367 -11.80 11.38 2.16
C ARG A 367 -12.67 12.62 1.94
N LEU A 368 -12.63 13.16 0.73
CA LEU A 368 -13.52 14.21 0.29
C LEU A 368 -14.69 13.60 -0.48
N ILE A 369 -15.90 14.15 -0.31
CA ILE A 369 -17.06 13.76 -1.10
C ILE A 369 -17.63 15.01 -1.78
N ILE A 370 -17.48 15.07 -3.10
CA ILE A 370 -17.98 16.15 -3.92
C ILE A 370 -19.39 15.79 -4.40
N SER A 371 -20.36 16.61 -4.06
CA SER A 371 -21.77 16.36 -4.32
C SER A 371 -22.42 17.52 -5.08
N LEU A 372 -23.22 17.16 -6.08
CA LEU A 372 -24.09 18.10 -6.78
C LEU A 372 -25.53 17.86 -6.31
N VAL A 373 -26.02 18.73 -5.44
CA VAL A 373 -27.32 18.56 -4.76
C VAL A 373 -28.36 19.50 -5.34
N ASN A 374 -29.54 18.96 -5.65
CA ASN A 374 -30.69 19.78 -6.07
C ASN A 374 -31.66 19.95 -4.89
N TYR A 375 -31.73 21.15 -4.32
CA TYR A 375 -32.66 21.51 -3.25
C TYR A 375 -34.03 22.00 -3.80
N GLY A 376 -34.17 22.07 -5.12
CA GLY A 376 -35.43 22.36 -5.79
C GLY A 376 -36.17 21.09 -6.25
N ASP A 377 -37.09 21.25 -7.19
CA ASP A 377 -37.77 20.15 -7.84
C ASP A 377 -37.48 20.14 -9.36
N ALA A 378 -38.04 19.18 -10.09
CA ALA A 378 -37.83 19.06 -11.53
C ALA A 378 -38.29 20.28 -12.35
N SER A 379 -39.25 21.07 -11.83
CA SER A 379 -39.78 22.26 -12.49
C SER A 379 -39.07 23.56 -12.09
N SER A 380 -38.42 23.54 -10.96
CA SER A 380 -37.65 24.65 -10.38
C SER A 380 -36.39 24.12 -9.67
N PRO A 381 -35.42 23.66 -10.45
CA PRO A 381 -34.19 23.11 -9.86
C PRO A 381 -33.37 24.20 -9.16
N ASN A 382 -32.70 23.82 -8.10
CA ASN A 382 -31.84 24.71 -7.34
C ASN A 382 -30.59 23.93 -6.90
N TYR A 383 -29.58 23.93 -7.76
CA TYR A 383 -28.36 23.15 -7.59
C TYR A 383 -27.36 23.86 -6.72
N TYR A 384 -26.75 23.06 -5.84
CA TYR A 384 -25.60 23.42 -5.00
C TYR A 384 -24.49 22.40 -5.20
N LEU A 385 -23.27 22.90 -5.19
CA LEU A 385 -22.06 22.09 -5.16
C LEU A 385 -21.49 22.12 -3.76
N GLN A 386 -21.16 20.95 -3.22
CA GLN A 386 -20.71 20.77 -1.85
C GLN A 386 -19.48 19.88 -1.82
N GLU A 387 -18.54 20.17 -0.94
CA GLU A 387 -17.44 19.29 -0.59
C GLU A 387 -17.52 18.95 0.88
N TRP A 388 -17.74 17.69 1.17
CA TRP A 388 -17.72 17.12 2.51
C TRP A 388 -16.33 16.54 2.78
N ASN A 389 -15.78 16.77 3.97
CA ASN A 389 -14.41 16.43 4.31
C ASN A 389 -14.36 15.56 5.58
N SER A 390 -13.81 14.36 5.46
CA SER A 390 -13.72 13.41 6.56
C SER A 390 -12.78 13.87 7.69
N SER A 391 -11.80 14.73 7.42
CA SER A 391 -10.92 15.26 8.48
C SER A 391 -11.67 16.10 9.49
N ARG A 392 -12.75 16.78 9.05
CA ARG A 392 -13.61 17.58 9.90
C ARG A 392 -14.48 16.80 10.87
N LEU A 393 -14.54 15.47 10.77
CA LEU A 393 -15.26 14.64 11.73
C LEU A 393 -14.81 14.87 13.17
N TRP A 394 -13.59 15.33 13.37
CA TRP A 394 -12.98 15.58 14.68
C TRP A 394 -12.68 17.05 14.95
N ASP A 395 -13.04 17.96 14.02
CA ASP A 395 -12.88 19.41 14.21
C ASP A 395 -13.79 19.92 15.32
N ASP A 396 -13.30 20.88 16.10
CA ASP A 396 -14.04 21.67 17.10
C ASP A 396 -14.81 20.88 18.17
N GLN A 397 -14.46 19.64 18.43
CA GLN A 397 -15.16 18.79 19.40
C GLN A 397 -14.74 19.03 20.85
N TYR A 398 -14.54 20.30 21.25
CA TYR A 398 -14.34 20.65 22.65
C TYR A 398 -15.64 20.60 23.44
N SER A 399 -15.95 19.45 24.01
CA SER A 399 -17.13 19.31 24.86
C SER A 399 -16.79 19.45 26.34
N GLY A 400 -16.56 20.67 26.81
CA GLY A 400 -16.55 21.00 28.23
C GLY A 400 -15.30 20.59 29.02
N PRO A 401 -15.21 20.94 30.29
CA PRO A 401 -14.01 20.73 31.10
C PRO A 401 -13.87 19.27 31.51
N SER A 402 -12.99 18.54 30.87
CA SER A 402 -12.53 17.23 31.33
C SER A 402 -11.08 17.36 31.81
N THR A 403 -10.81 16.84 33.00
CA THR A 403 -9.44 16.75 33.52
C THR A 403 -8.70 15.51 33.10
N THR A 404 -9.35 14.62 32.36
CA THR A 404 -8.77 13.36 31.87
C THR A 404 -8.51 13.46 30.38
N PRO A 405 -7.30 13.11 29.90
CA PRO A 405 -7.05 12.98 28.47
C PRO A 405 -8.07 12.05 27.82
N GLN A 406 -8.72 12.51 26.78
CA GLN A 406 -9.71 11.74 26.02
C GLN A 406 -9.48 11.97 24.54
N VAL A 407 -9.70 10.92 23.77
CA VAL A 407 -9.86 11.06 22.31
C VAL A 407 -11.15 11.84 22.08
N VAL A 408 -11.11 12.88 21.28
CA VAL A 408 -12.29 13.66 20.90
C VAL A 408 -13.21 12.76 20.09
N PRO A 409 -14.49 12.58 20.48
CA PRO A 409 -15.42 11.76 19.69
C PRO A 409 -15.72 12.46 18.36
N PRO A 410 -15.88 11.69 17.27
CA PRO A 410 -16.21 12.26 15.97
C PRO A 410 -17.64 12.83 15.96
N ILE A 411 -17.91 13.72 15.02
CA ILE A 411 -19.27 14.11 14.64
C ILE A 411 -19.94 12.87 14.01
N THR A 412 -21.08 12.46 14.56
CA THR A 412 -21.75 11.23 14.11
C THR A 412 -22.89 11.46 13.12
N ASN A 413 -23.23 12.72 12.83
CA ASN A 413 -24.22 13.09 11.82
C ASN A 413 -23.50 13.65 10.58
N GLY A 414 -23.45 12.88 9.49
CA GLY A 414 -22.77 13.26 8.25
C GLY A 414 -23.35 14.48 7.53
N THR A 415 -24.56 14.94 7.92
CA THR A 415 -25.15 16.17 7.38
C THR A 415 -24.82 17.42 8.19
N ASP A 416 -23.97 17.30 9.24
CA ASP A 416 -23.57 18.46 10.01
C ASP A 416 -22.87 19.48 9.11
N PRO A 417 -23.30 20.77 9.13
CA PRO A 417 -22.71 21.79 8.25
C PRO A 417 -21.21 22.03 8.46
N SER A 418 -20.67 21.73 9.64
CA SER A 418 -19.25 21.87 9.94
C SER A 418 -18.36 20.88 9.18
N LEU A 419 -18.94 19.79 8.68
CA LEU A 419 -18.22 18.78 7.90
C LEU A 419 -17.96 19.18 6.44
N TYR A 420 -18.47 20.34 6.02
CA TYR A 420 -18.29 20.79 4.65
C TYR A 420 -17.23 21.90 4.57
N ASP A 421 -16.26 21.73 3.68
CA ASP A 421 -15.29 22.77 3.38
C ASP A 421 -15.95 23.97 2.71
N TRP A 422 -16.88 23.67 1.80
CA TRP A 422 -17.68 24.69 1.12
C TRP A 422 -19.02 24.15 0.62
N ASN A 423 -19.95 25.09 0.41
CA ASN A 423 -21.27 24.84 -0.14
C ASN A 423 -21.68 26.06 -0.99
N VAL A 424 -21.61 25.93 -2.30
CA VAL A 424 -21.81 27.03 -3.23
C VAL A 424 -23.03 26.82 -4.14
N SER A 425 -23.83 27.89 -4.34
CA SER A 425 -24.99 27.87 -5.23
C SER A 425 -24.55 27.82 -6.69
N MET A 426 -25.23 26.98 -7.50
CA MET A 426 -24.92 26.72 -8.89
C MET A 426 -26.10 27.16 -9.84
N PRO A 427 -26.49 28.43 -9.86
CA PRO A 427 -27.67 28.86 -10.65
C PRO A 427 -27.52 28.62 -12.15
N SER A 428 -26.29 28.55 -12.69
CA SER A 428 -26.02 28.23 -14.09
C SER A 428 -26.49 26.84 -14.50
N LEU A 429 -26.58 25.90 -13.55
CA LEU A 429 -27.03 24.54 -13.80
C LEU A 429 -28.55 24.40 -13.82
N ASN A 430 -29.29 25.35 -13.26
CA ASN A 430 -30.75 25.30 -13.19
C ASN A 430 -31.45 25.32 -14.57
N THR A 431 -30.72 25.67 -15.61
CA THR A 431 -31.21 25.69 -17.00
C THR A 431 -30.67 24.56 -17.86
N MET A 432 -29.85 23.67 -17.30
CA MET A 432 -29.28 22.54 -18.03
C MET A 432 -30.26 21.36 -18.08
N ALA A 433 -30.08 20.51 -19.07
CA ALA A 433 -30.91 19.31 -19.22
C ALA A 433 -30.59 18.31 -18.08
N SER A 434 -31.63 17.76 -17.48
CA SER A 434 -31.50 16.71 -16.45
C SER A 434 -31.45 15.33 -17.10
N PRO A 435 -30.75 14.34 -16.52
CA PRO A 435 -30.00 14.42 -15.27
C PRO A 435 -28.69 15.18 -15.41
N LEU A 436 -28.14 15.62 -14.27
CA LEU A 436 -26.76 16.06 -14.14
C LEU A 436 -26.00 15.01 -13.37
N ALA A 437 -24.83 14.66 -13.85
CA ALA A 437 -23.92 13.69 -13.21
C ALA A 437 -22.51 14.25 -13.13
N ILE A 438 -21.76 13.88 -12.09
CA ILE A 438 -20.32 14.09 -12.02
C ILE A 438 -19.66 12.85 -12.62
N GLU A 439 -18.95 13.01 -13.71
CA GLU A 439 -18.22 11.92 -14.38
C GLU A 439 -16.82 11.74 -13.81
N ALA A 440 -16.13 12.83 -13.46
CA ALA A 440 -14.84 12.83 -12.80
C ALA A 440 -14.70 14.09 -11.93
N ALA A 441 -13.97 13.96 -10.82
CA ALA A 441 -13.65 15.08 -9.95
C ALA A 441 -12.18 15.01 -9.52
N PHE A 442 -11.50 16.15 -9.54
CA PHE A 442 -10.11 16.31 -9.14
C PHE A 442 -10.08 17.38 -8.05
N GLY A 443 -9.92 16.96 -6.80
CA GLY A 443 -9.96 17.85 -5.64
C GLY A 443 -9.00 19.04 -5.80
N GLY A 444 -9.48 20.24 -5.50
CA GLY A 444 -8.71 21.48 -5.65
C GLY A 444 -8.33 21.85 -7.08
N ASN A 445 -8.97 21.26 -8.10
CA ASN A 445 -8.71 21.61 -9.51
C ASN A 445 -10.04 21.83 -10.24
N MET A 446 -10.66 20.76 -10.72
CA MET A 446 -11.91 20.85 -11.48
C MET A 446 -12.72 19.55 -11.36
N MET A 447 -13.99 19.62 -11.76
CA MET A 447 -14.78 18.43 -12.03
C MET A 447 -15.36 18.48 -13.45
N LEU A 448 -15.45 17.31 -14.06
CA LEU A 448 -16.11 17.07 -15.33
C LEU A 448 -17.51 16.52 -15.08
N CYS A 449 -18.50 17.14 -15.65
CA CYS A 449 -19.90 16.79 -15.47
C CYS A 449 -20.59 16.51 -16.81
N LEU A 450 -21.64 15.72 -16.72
CA LEU A 450 -22.56 15.40 -17.83
C LEU A 450 -23.95 15.98 -17.58
N SER A 451 -24.53 16.58 -18.60
CA SER A 451 -25.93 17.00 -18.65
C SER A 451 -26.65 16.20 -19.73
N GLY A 452 -27.70 15.50 -19.34
CA GLY A 452 -28.41 14.55 -20.18
C GLY A 452 -27.95 13.12 -20.01
N TYR A 453 -28.15 12.29 -21.01
CA TYR A 453 -27.76 10.89 -21.01
C TYR A 453 -26.78 10.62 -22.13
N LEU A 454 -25.77 9.80 -21.86
CA LEU A 454 -24.92 9.25 -22.92
C LEU A 454 -25.75 8.42 -23.90
N PRO A 455 -25.43 8.44 -25.19
CA PRO A 455 -26.09 7.62 -26.19
C PRO A 455 -26.12 6.14 -25.81
N SER A 456 -27.26 5.50 -25.92
CA SER A 456 -27.40 4.08 -25.66
C SER A 456 -28.47 3.47 -26.56
N VAL A 457 -28.20 2.24 -27.02
CA VAL A 457 -29.21 1.40 -27.67
C VAL A 457 -30.00 0.64 -26.62
N PRO A 458 -31.27 0.25 -26.89
CA PRO A 458 -32.02 -0.54 -25.94
C PRO A 458 -31.31 -1.85 -25.65
N SER A 459 -30.68 -1.95 -24.49
CA SER A 459 -30.25 -3.25 -23.96
C SER A 459 -31.49 -3.94 -23.37
N THR A 460 -31.57 -5.21 -23.56
CA THR A 460 -32.77 -6.02 -23.39
C THR A 460 -33.33 -6.10 -21.98
N VAL A 461 -32.70 -5.56 -20.96
CA VAL A 461 -33.11 -5.76 -19.55
C VAL A 461 -33.28 -4.48 -18.75
N PHE A 462 -32.48 -3.42 -18.92
CA PHE A 462 -32.46 -2.30 -17.97
C PHE A 462 -32.32 -0.88 -18.58
N GLY A 463 -32.44 -0.69 -19.88
CA GLY A 463 -32.09 0.60 -20.46
C GLY A 463 -33.17 1.24 -21.35
N SER A 464 -33.32 2.54 -21.16
CA SER A 464 -33.99 3.43 -22.16
C SER A 464 -33.00 3.73 -23.27
N SER A 465 -33.49 3.80 -24.52
CA SER A 465 -32.66 4.29 -25.63
C SER A 465 -32.48 5.80 -25.53
N HIS A 466 -31.27 6.28 -25.56
CA HIS A 466 -30.92 7.68 -25.57
C HIS A 466 -30.20 8.02 -26.87
N THR A 467 -30.81 8.87 -27.70
CA THR A 467 -30.27 9.28 -29.01
C THR A 467 -30.23 10.81 -29.17
N THR A 468 -30.35 11.52 -28.05
CA THR A 468 -30.32 12.97 -28.02
C THR A 468 -28.92 13.50 -27.78
N PRO A 469 -28.61 14.71 -28.25
CA PRO A 469 -27.34 15.34 -27.88
C PRO A 469 -27.18 15.45 -26.36
N TYR A 470 -25.97 15.29 -25.89
CA TYR A 470 -25.57 15.38 -24.49
C TYR A 470 -24.48 16.44 -24.33
N THR A 471 -24.32 16.97 -23.13
CA THR A 471 -23.40 18.09 -22.89
C THR A 471 -22.42 17.76 -21.77
N TYR A 472 -21.14 17.74 -22.08
CA TYR A 472 -20.13 17.85 -21.04
C TYR A 472 -19.91 19.31 -20.65
N PHE A 473 -19.62 19.50 -19.39
CA PHE A 473 -19.21 20.80 -18.86
C PHE A 473 -18.23 20.62 -17.71
N ALA A 474 -17.30 21.55 -17.60
CA ALA A 474 -16.35 21.56 -16.50
C ALA A 474 -16.68 22.65 -15.49
N VAL A 475 -16.41 22.36 -14.23
CA VAL A 475 -16.67 23.26 -13.11
C VAL A 475 -15.38 23.43 -12.30
N ASN A 476 -15.08 24.66 -11.95
CA ASN A 476 -13.92 25.05 -11.17
C ASN A 476 -14.03 24.57 -9.71
N LEU A 477 -13.00 23.94 -9.20
CA LEU A 477 -12.83 23.55 -7.79
C LEU A 477 -11.58 24.19 -7.16
N ASP A 478 -10.92 25.12 -7.85
CA ASP A 478 -9.72 25.83 -7.38
C ASP A 478 -10.04 27.32 -7.10
N GLU A 479 -10.01 27.72 -5.84
CA GLU A 479 -10.24 29.12 -5.45
C GLU A 479 -9.15 30.06 -5.97
N ALA A 480 -7.95 29.54 -6.25
CA ALA A 480 -6.87 30.36 -6.80
C ALA A 480 -7.05 30.69 -8.28
N GLU A 481 -7.72 29.82 -9.02
CA GLU A 481 -7.97 29.99 -10.47
C GLU A 481 -9.32 30.68 -10.75
N GLY A 482 -10.20 30.82 -9.74
CA GLY A 482 -11.48 31.50 -9.91
C GLY A 482 -12.51 31.18 -8.84
N ALA A 483 -13.76 31.61 -9.07
CA ALA A 483 -14.84 31.32 -8.13
C ALA A 483 -15.17 29.81 -8.13
N LEU A 484 -15.27 29.22 -6.94
CA LEU A 484 -15.75 27.85 -6.78
C LEU A 484 -17.13 27.67 -7.44
N GLY A 485 -17.31 26.58 -8.14
CA GLY A 485 -18.54 26.32 -8.84
C GLY A 485 -18.72 27.08 -10.17
N GLN A 486 -17.74 27.85 -10.60
CA GLN A 486 -17.78 28.50 -11.91
C GLN A 486 -17.74 27.44 -13.01
N VAL A 487 -18.71 27.49 -13.93
CA VAL A 487 -18.64 26.68 -15.15
C VAL A 487 -17.54 27.23 -16.05
N LEU A 488 -16.51 26.47 -16.28
CA LEU A 488 -15.34 26.83 -17.07
C LEU A 488 -15.67 26.79 -18.56
N TRP A 489 -16.27 25.72 -18.99
CA TRP A 489 -16.75 25.52 -20.37
C TRP A 489 -17.93 24.54 -20.42
N LYS A 490 -18.59 24.48 -21.55
CA LYS A 490 -19.60 23.47 -21.89
C LYS A 490 -19.55 23.16 -23.38
N ASN A 491 -19.64 21.89 -23.73
CA ASN A 491 -19.66 21.42 -25.10
C ASN A 491 -20.76 20.38 -25.29
N THR A 492 -21.62 20.61 -26.28
CA THR A 492 -22.70 19.68 -26.61
C THR A 492 -22.29 18.81 -27.78
N ILE A 493 -22.35 17.50 -27.53
CA ILE A 493 -21.90 16.45 -28.45
C ILE A 493 -23.16 15.79 -29.04
N SER A 494 -23.16 15.61 -30.36
CA SER A 494 -24.19 14.83 -31.05
C SER A 494 -23.85 13.34 -30.95
N PRO A 495 -24.85 12.47 -30.75
CA PRO A 495 -24.67 11.05 -30.78
C PRO A 495 -23.89 10.58 -32.02
N PRO A 496 -22.99 9.62 -31.91
CA PRO A 496 -22.31 9.02 -33.05
C PRO A 496 -23.35 8.38 -34.00
N SER A 497 -23.06 8.35 -35.30
CA SER A 497 -23.91 7.68 -36.27
C SER A 497 -23.90 6.15 -36.06
N GLY A 498 -25.02 5.48 -36.27
CA GLY A 498 -25.10 4.01 -36.24
C GLY A 498 -25.73 3.44 -34.97
N ASN A 499 -26.39 4.26 -34.15
CA ASN A 499 -26.99 3.83 -32.88
C ASN A 499 -25.97 3.12 -31.96
N LEU A 500 -24.89 3.80 -31.67
CA LEU A 500 -23.84 3.29 -30.79
C LEU A 500 -24.15 3.61 -29.32
N THR A 501 -23.70 2.71 -28.44
CA THR A 501 -23.64 2.95 -27.00
C THR A 501 -22.33 3.64 -26.67
N VAL A 502 -22.42 4.79 -26.04
CA VAL A 502 -21.27 5.56 -25.59
C VAL A 502 -21.11 5.41 -24.07
N THR A 503 -19.91 5.14 -23.64
CA THR A 503 -19.57 5.04 -22.21
C THR A 503 -18.45 6.02 -21.90
N PHE A 504 -18.57 6.78 -20.82
CA PHE A 504 -17.45 7.53 -20.26
C PHE A 504 -16.43 6.55 -19.65
N VAL A 505 -15.17 6.74 -19.99
CA VAL A 505 -14.08 5.83 -19.58
C VAL A 505 -13.31 6.37 -18.40
N GLY A 506 -12.99 7.65 -18.45
CA GLY A 506 -12.20 8.32 -17.42
C GLY A 506 -11.60 9.62 -17.94
N ALA A 507 -10.92 10.32 -17.06
CA ALA A 507 -10.24 11.55 -17.37
C ALA A 507 -8.89 11.60 -16.66
N ASP A 508 -7.88 12.18 -17.32
CA ASP A 508 -6.55 12.38 -16.79
C ASP A 508 -6.20 13.87 -16.82
N PRO A 509 -6.18 14.53 -15.66
CA PRO A 509 -5.87 15.95 -15.56
C PRO A 509 -4.41 16.25 -15.95
N ALA A 510 -3.48 15.31 -15.79
CA ALA A 510 -2.07 15.51 -16.15
C ALA A 510 -1.85 15.64 -17.66
N THR A 511 -2.64 14.93 -18.46
CA THR A 511 -2.64 15.07 -19.91
C THR A 511 -3.67 16.05 -20.45
N GLY A 512 -4.65 16.41 -19.64
CA GLY A 512 -5.75 17.28 -20.03
C GLY A 512 -6.78 16.58 -20.95
N VAL A 513 -6.95 15.26 -20.84
CA VAL A 513 -7.78 14.46 -21.75
C VAL A 513 -8.80 13.64 -20.96
N PHE A 514 -10.02 13.57 -21.48
CA PHE A 514 -10.99 12.56 -21.10
C PHE A 514 -11.40 11.70 -22.29
N VAL A 515 -11.86 10.49 -22.02
CA VAL A 515 -12.07 9.47 -23.06
C VAL A 515 -13.46 8.90 -22.98
N GLU A 516 -14.09 8.75 -24.16
CA GLU A 516 -15.30 7.97 -24.40
C GLU A 516 -15.00 6.69 -25.17
N TYR A 517 -15.86 5.72 -25.00
CA TYR A 517 -15.84 4.44 -25.71
C TYR A 517 -17.15 4.21 -26.47
N ASN A 518 -17.04 3.91 -27.76
CA ASN A 518 -18.15 3.46 -28.59
C ASN A 518 -18.18 1.93 -28.56
N ALA A 519 -19.12 1.35 -27.82
CA ALA A 519 -19.11 -0.06 -27.48
C ALA A 519 -19.20 -1.00 -28.71
N GLU A 520 -20.15 -0.78 -29.61
CA GLU A 520 -20.43 -1.67 -30.73
C GLU A 520 -19.37 -1.66 -31.81
N THR A 521 -18.57 -0.60 -31.89
CA THR A 521 -17.44 -0.48 -32.84
C THR A 521 -16.09 -0.69 -32.20
N ILE A 522 -16.05 -0.81 -30.84
CA ILE A 522 -14.81 -0.99 -30.07
C ILE A 522 -13.84 0.18 -30.36
N GLN A 523 -14.31 1.40 -30.25
CA GLN A 523 -13.55 2.58 -30.62
C GLN A 523 -13.51 3.61 -29.51
N TRP A 524 -12.38 4.27 -29.38
CA TRP A 524 -12.08 5.32 -28.40
C TRP A 524 -12.17 6.70 -29.03
N VAL A 525 -12.62 7.68 -28.25
CA VAL A 525 -12.64 9.07 -28.64
C VAL A 525 -12.10 9.91 -27.49
N GLY A 526 -11.08 10.72 -27.76
CA GLY A 526 -10.48 11.61 -26.79
C GLY A 526 -10.93 13.05 -26.93
N TYR A 527 -11.21 13.69 -25.80
CA TYR A 527 -11.63 15.08 -25.69
C TYR A 527 -10.74 15.86 -24.73
N SER A 528 -10.62 17.15 -24.97
CA SER A 528 -9.89 18.08 -24.11
C SER A 528 -10.62 18.37 -22.81
N LEU A 529 -9.94 18.30 -21.68
CA LEU A 529 -10.43 18.78 -20.38
C LEU A 529 -10.45 20.32 -20.29
N GLU A 530 -9.66 21.01 -21.14
CA GLU A 530 -9.56 22.47 -21.12
C GLU A 530 -10.81 23.17 -21.68
N ASP A 531 -11.42 22.61 -22.75
CA ASP A 531 -12.54 23.24 -23.44
C ASP A 531 -13.58 22.25 -24.00
N GLY A 532 -13.40 20.94 -23.80
CA GLY A 532 -14.32 19.89 -24.23
C GLY A 532 -14.28 19.54 -25.71
N HIS A 533 -13.38 20.12 -26.51
CA HIS A 533 -13.34 19.79 -27.95
C HIS A 533 -12.79 18.37 -28.17
N LYS A 534 -13.23 17.76 -29.29
CA LYS A 534 -12.69 16.46 -29.69
C LYS A 534 -11.26 16.60 -30.18
N MET A 535 -10.31 15.90 -29.53
CA MET A 535 -8.90 15.90 -29.89
C MET A 535 -8.60 14.85 -30.96
N TRP A 536 -9.08 13.64 -30.78
CA TRP A 536 -8.81 12.51 -31.67
C TRP A 536 -9.93 11.49 -31.64
N GLY A 537 -9.90 10.56 -32.58
CA GLY A 537 -10.85 9.45 -32.68
C GLY A 537 -12.02 9.71 -33.64
N PRO A 538 -12.92 8.71 -33.81
CA PRO A 538 -12.85 7.39 -33.22
C PRO A 538 -11.67 6.57 -33.74
N ILE A 539 -10.99 5.88 -32.85
CA ILE A 539 -9.85 4.99 -33.14
C ILE A 539 -10.06 3.67 -32.44
N GLY A 540 -9.44 2.61 -32.93
CA GLY A 540 -9.39 1.29 -32.30
C GLY A 540 -9.45 0.20 -33.37
N ASP A 541 -8.45 -0.66 -33.40
CA ASP A 541 -8.39 -1.86 -34.24
C ASP A 541 -8.31 -3.10 -33.31
N GLN A 542 -9.25 -3.16 -32.34
CA GLN A 542 -9.27 -4.25 -31.36
C GLN A 542 -10.07 -5.45 -31.87
N THR A 543 -9.81 -6.61 -31.29
CA THR A 543 -10.53 -7.82 -31.64
C THR A 543 -12.01 -7.73 -31.24
N PRO A 544 -12.96 -8.20 -32.06
CA PRO A 544 -14.39 -8.22 -31.70
C PRO A 544 -14.71 -8.98 -30.41
N LEU A 545 -13.84 -9.88 -29.97
CA LEU A 545 -14.01 -10.59 -28.69
C LEU A 545 -13.95 -9.67 -27.47
N ASP A 546 -13.44 -8.46 -27.64
CA ASP A 546 -13.34 -7.47 -26.57
C ASP A 546 -14.66 -6.76 -26.26
N PHE A 547 -15.67 -6.93 -27.08
CA PHE A 547 -16.97 -6.26 -26.93
C PHE A 547 -17.76 -6.72 -25.71
N TYR A 548 -17.72 -7.98 -25.36
CA TYR A 548 -18.69 -8.62 -24.47
C TYR A 548 -18.74 -8.02 -23.05
N TYR A 549 -17.64 -7.47 -22.57
CA TYR A 549 -17.53 -7.04 -21.17
C TYR A 549 -17.47 -5.54 -20.90
N MET A 550 -17.43 -4.73 -21.92
CA MET A 550 -17.41 -3.28 -21.72
C MET A 550 -18.71 -2.80 -21.08
N GLY A 551 -18.66 -2.46 -19.81
CA GLY A 551 -19.74 -1.85 -19.07
C GLY A 551 -20.42 -2.69 -18.00
N TRP A 552 -20.14 -3.98 -17.87
CA TRP A 552 -20.84 -4.84 -16.89
C TRP A 552 -19.98 -5.33 -15.73
N SER A 553 -18.71 -5.52 -15.90
CA SER A 553 -17.91 -6.24 -14.91
C SER A 553 -16.70 -5.46 -14.40
N GLY A 554 -16.67 -4.15 -14.54
CA GLY A 554 -15.57 -3.32 -14.07
C GLY A 554 -14.23 -3.60 -14.74
N MET A 555 -14.23 -4.25 -15.88
CA MET A 555 -13.05 -4.41 -16.72
C MET A 555 -12.77 -3.14 -17.51
N ALA A 556 -13.02 -2.00 -16.90
CA ALA A 556 -12.81 -0.71 -17.51
C ALA A 556 -11.34 -0.53 -17.89
N PRO A 557 -11.06 0.08 -19.04
CA PRO A 557 -9.71 0.50 -19.38
C PRO A 557 -9.14 1.41 -18.29
N LYS A 558 -7.82 1.44 -18.17
CA LYS A 558 -7.12 2.27 -17.19
C LYS A 558 -6.44 3.44 -17.87
N LEU A 559 -6.55 4.61 -17.26
CA LEU A 559 -5.82 5.80 -17.66
C LEU A 559 -4.71 6.03 -16.63
N ALA A 560 -3.48 5.95 -17.07
CA ALA A 560 -2.31 6.16 -16.22
C ALA A 560 -1.09 6.49 -17.08
N TYR A 561 -0.10 7.18 -16.52
CA TYR A 561 1.18 7.53 -17.19
C TYR A 561 0.99 8.20 -18.56
N GLY A 562 -0.09 8.93 -18.75
CA GLY A 562 -0.41 9.57 -20.03
C GLY A 562 -0.91 8.62 -21.11
N ASN A 563 -1.30 7.41 -20.76
CA ASN A 563 -1.76 6.36 -21.66
C ASN A 563 -3.14 5.84 -21.30
N LEU A 564 -3.83 5.32 -22.31
CA LEU A 564 -5.03 4.50 -22.19
C LEU A 564 -4.62 3.04 -22.38
N TYR A 565 -4.81 2.22 -21.35
CA TYR A 565 -4.61 0.78 -21.38
C TYR A 565 -5.97 0.08 -21.51
N SER A 566 -6.20 -0.52 -22.65
CA SER A 566 -7.42 -1.28 -22.92
C SER A 566 -7.13 -2.78 -22.84
N CYS A 567 -7.89 -3.47 -22.04
CA CYS A 567 -7.84 -4.91 -21.93
C CYS A 567 -9.25 -5.42 -21.71
N ASN A 568 -9.75 -6.18 -22.62
CA ASN A 568 -11.05 -6.80 -22.51
C ASN A 568 -10.92 -8.30 -22.36
N SER A 569 -11.64 -8.85 -21.43
CA SER A 569 -11.45 -10.20 -20.95
C SER A 569 -11.30 -11.24 -22.05
N MET A 570 -12.24 -11.34 -22.94
CA MET A 570 -12.29 -12.43 -23.95
C MET A 570 -11.29 -12.26 -25.08
N GLY A 571 -10.87 -11.04 -25.36
CA GLY A 571 -9.82 -10.77 -26.35
C GLY A 571 -8.43 -11.21 -25.87
N GLY A 572 -8.17 -11.09 -24.58
CA GLY A 572 -6.90 -11.49 -23.96
C GLY A 572 -5.69 -10.67 -24.36
N MET A 573 -5.89 -9.63 -25.15
CA MET A 573 -4.86 -8.69 -25.58
C MET A 573 -4.95 -7.38 -24.80
N ILE A 574 -3.80 -6.75 -24.59
CA ILE A 574 -3.72 -5.41 -24.06
C ILE A 574 -3.29 -4.47 -25.19
N TYR A 575 -3.99 -3.36 -25.31
CA TYR A 575 -3.70 -2.29 -26.26
C TYR A 575 -3.39 -1.03 -25.47
N THR A 576 -2.36 -0.31 -25.87
CA THR A 576 -1.96 0.92 -25.21
C THR A 576 -1.93 2.05 -26.20
N TYR A 577 -2.68 3.10 -25.89
CA TYR A 577 -2.78 4.30 -26.71
C TYR A 577 -2.27 5.51 -25.94
N ASP A 578 -1.57 6.38 -26.62
CA ASP A 578 -1.18 7.70 -26.10
C ASP A 578 -2.42 8.58 -25.92
N LEU A 579 -2.65 9.10 -24.72
CA LEU A 579 -3.85 9.88 -24.41
C LEU A 579 -3.94 11.21 -25.16
N LYS A 580 -2.82 11.85 -25.49
CA LYS A 580 -2.82 13.14 -26.18
C LYS A 580 -3.10 13.01 -27.68
N THR A 581 -2.70 11.91 -28.28
CA THR A 581 -2.75 11.74 -29.73
C THR A 581 -3.68 10.64 -30.22
N GLY A 582 -4.05 9.70 -29.35
CA GLY A 582 -4.78 8.51 -29.73
C GLY A 582 -3.97 7.46 -30.48
N ASN A 583 -2.66 7.63 -30.62
CA ASN A 583 -1.82 6.69 -31.35
C ASN A 583 -1.63 5.39 -30.54
N LEU A 584 -1.75 4.24 -31.23
CA LEU A 584 -1.37 2.97 -30.66
C LEU A 584 0.13 2.93 -30.41
N LEU A 585 0.56 2.68 -29.17
CA LEU A 585 1.97 2.63 -28.77
C LEU A 585 2.52 1.21 -28.84
N TRP A 586 1.83 0.27 -28.22
CA TRP A 586 2.20 -1.14 -28.19
C TRP A 586 1.00 -2.03 -27.88
N THR A 587 1.16 -3.32 -28.14
CA THR A 587 0.21 -4.38 -27.77
C THR A 587 0.93 -5.50 -27.03
N TYR A 588 0.25 -6.14 -26.07
CA TYR A 588 0.69 -7.36 -25.43
C TYR A 588 -0.27 -8.50 -25.80
N GLY A 589 0.29 -9.68 -26.08
CA GLY A 589 -0.49 -10.81 -26.60
C GLY A 589 -0.42 -10.88 -28.12
N ASN A 590 -0.93 -11.93 -28.69
CA ASN A 590 -0.79 -12.23 -30.13
C ASN A 590 -2.12 -12.49 -30.83
N GLY A 591 -3.22 -12.09 -30.23
CA GLY A 591 -4.53 -12.10 -30.89
C GLY A 591 -5.10 -13.48 -31.15
N GLY A 592 -4.70 -14.48 -30.42
CA GLY A 592 -5.31 -15.80 -30.51
C GLY A 592 -4.39 -17.00 -30.70
N GLU A 593 -3.12 -16.78 -30.62
CA GLU A 593 -2.16 -17.89 -30.68
C GLU A 593 -2.10 -18.73 -29.41
N GLY A 594 -2.90 -18.45 -28.41
CA GLY A 594 -3.03 -19.23 -27.18
C GLY A 594 -1.76 -19.49 -26.39
N ASN A 595 -0.60 -19.24 -26.97
CA ASN A 595 0.71 -19.43 -26.37
C ASN A 595 1.28 -18.17 -25.74
N SER A 596 0.68 -17.02 -25.98
CA SER A 596 1.08 -15.76 -25.36
C SER A 596 1.05 -15.81 -23.84
N THR A 597 0.41 -16.82 -23.28
CA THR A 597 0.12 -16.92 -21.87
C THR A 597 0.75 -18.12 -21.21
N ASN A 598 1.66 -18.82 -21.84
CA ASN A 598 2.20 -20.07 -21.28
C ASN A 598 1.08 -21.03 -20.82
N SER A 599 0.03 -21.17 -21.61
CA SER A 599 -1.19 -21.87 -21.22
C SER A 599 -1.00 -23.34 -20.86
N GLY A 600 0.13 -23.92 -21.21
CA GLY A 600 0.42 -25.31 -20.97
C GLY A 600 -0.34 -26.29 -21.88
N PHE A 601 -1.22 -25.81 -22.76
CA PHE A 601 -1.85 -26.56 -23.83
C PHE A 601 -2.26 -25.63 -24.98
N GLU A 602 -2.39 -26.15 -26.16
CA GLU A 602 -2.83 -25.39 -27.33
C GLU A 602 -4.31 -25.05 -27.19
N VAL A 603 -4.58 -23.80 -26.84
CA VAL A 603 -5.94 -23.24 -26.85
C VAL A 603 -6.06 -22.31 -28.03
N PRO A 604 -7.03 -22.50 -28.91
CA PRO A 604 -7.26 -21.58 -30.02
C PRO A 604 -7.90 -20.30 -29.47
N GLY A 605 -7.09 -19.30 -29.16
CA GLY A 605 -7.55 -18.00 -28.72
C GLY A 605 -6.88 -17.52 -27.45
N PRO A 606 -6.96 -16.21 -27.18
CA PRO A 606 -6.48 -15.61 -25.95
C PRO A 606 -7.35 -16.01 -24.76
N TYR A 607 -6.74 -16.00 -23.56
CA TYR A 607 -7.49 -16.15 -22.32
C TYR A 607 -8.17 -14.85 -21.93
N PRO A 608 -9.29 -14.92 -21.19
CA PRO A 608 -9.85 -13.75 -20.52
C PRO A 608 -8.78 -13.09 -19.66
N THR A 609 -8.57 -11.79 -19.86
CA THR A 609 -7.56 -11.02 -19.16
C THR A 609 -8.13 -9.69 -18.71
N THR A 610 -7.83 -9.27 -17.48
CA THR A 610 -8.27 -8.01 -16.89
C THR A 610 -7.10 -7.31 -16.23
N ILE A 611 -6.95 -6.01 -16.47
CA ILE A 611 -6.03 -5.16 -15.71
C ILE A 611 -6.73 -4.78 -14.41
N TYR A 612 -6.28 -5.31 -13.28
CA TYR A 612 -6.87 -5.00 -11.99
C TYR A 612 -6.18 -3.87 -11.25
N ALA A 613 -4.89 -3.63 -11.52
CA ALA A 613 -4.14 -2.56 -10.90
C ALA A 613 -3.06 -2.01 -11.81
N VAL A 614 -2.73 -0.74 -11.61
CA VAL A 614 -1.60 -0.05 -12.20
C VAL A 614 -0.80 0.59 -11.06
N ALA A 615 0.45 0.21 -10.89
CA ALA A 615 1.29 0.70 -9.80
C ALA A 615 2.77 0.67 -10.18
N GLY A 616 3.51 1.72 -9.86
CA GLY A 616 4.96 1.79 -10.04
C GLY A 616 5.44 1.53 -11.47
N GLY A 617 4.70 1.96 -12.49
CA GLY A 617 5.03 1.71 -13.89
C GLY A 617 4.71 0.30 -14.39
N VAL A 618 3.85 -0.44 -13.68
CA VAL A 618 3.50 -1.83 -13.98
C VAL A 618 1.99 -2.01 -14.08
N LEU A 619 1.55 -2.75 -15.08
CA LEU A 619 0.18 -3.25 -15.20
C LEU A 619 0.11 -4.64 -14.58
N TYR A 620 -0.80 -4.83 -13.62
CA TYR A 620 -1.08 -6.12 -13.01
C TYR A 620 -2.36 -6.69 -13.58
N THR A 621 -2.27 -7.90 -14.12
CA THR A 621 -3.40 -8.55 -14.79
C THR A 621 -3.75 -9.88 -14.16
N ILE A 622 -5.02 -10.22 -14.24
CA ILE A 622 -5.55 -11.52 -13.83
C ILE A 622 -6.29 -12.14 -15.00
N THR A 623 -6.41 -13.45 -14.97
CA THR A 623 -7.30 -14.19 -15.86
C THR A 623 -8.53 -14.61 -15.07
N GLY A 624 -9.68 -14.12 -15.48
CA GLY A 624 -10.97 -14.41 -14.86
C GLY A 624 -12.11 -13.93 -15.71
N GLU A 625 -13.30 -14.48 -15.48
CA GLU A 625 -14.47 -14.15 -16.26
C GLU A 625 -15.73 -14.27 -15.41
N HIS A 626 -16.71 -13.42 -15.66
CA HIS A 626 -17.97 -13.36 -14.95
C HIS A 626 -19.06 -14.10 -15.72
N THR A 627 -19.01 -15.44 -15.78
CA THR A 627 -20.13 -16.27 -16.16
C THR A 627 -20.22 -17.50 -15.25
N PHE A 628 -21.44 -17.95 -14.94
CA PHE A 628 -21.62 -19.16 -14.16
C PHE A 628 -21.51 -20.45 -14.98
N GLU A 629 -21.30 -20.32 -16.27
CA GLU A 629 -21.09 -21.44 -17.20
C GLU A 629 -19.62 -21.52 -17.65
N THR A 630 -18.76 -20.72 -17.06
CA THR A 630 -17.37 -20.63 -17.48
C THR A 630 -16.66 -21.95 -17.25
N PRO A 631 -16.06 -22.56 -18.26
CA PRO A 631 -15.15 -23.66 -18.05
C PRO A 631 -13.88 -23.12 -17.37
N ILE A 632 -13.27 -23.94 -16.52
CA ILE A 632 -11.94 -23.61 -16.00
C ILE A 632 -10.96 -23.57 -17.16
N PHE A 633 -10.39 -22.41 -17.38
CA PHE A 633 -9.30 -22.25 -18.33
C PHE A 633 -8.03 -22.87 -17.74
N LYS A 634 -7.63 -24.00 -18.25
CA LYS A 634 -6.35 -24.56 -17.89
C LYS A 634 -5.24 -23.69 -18.46
N GLY A 635 -4.36 -23.17 -17.60
CA GLY A 635 -3.32 -22.25 -18.00
C GLY A 635 -3.66 -20.77 -17.83
N ALA A 636 -4.73 -20.45 -17.08
CA ALA A 636 -4.98 -19.09 -16.62
C ALA A 636 -3.82 -18.59 -15.76
N VAL A 637 -3.52 -17.31 -15.85
CA VAL A 637 -2.34 -16.69 -15.23
C VAL A 637 -2.63 -15.29 -14.70
N SER A 638 -1.90 -14.92 -13.65
CA SER A 638 -1.69 -13.54 -13.23
C SER A 638 -0.34 -13.05 -13.75
N ARG A 639 -0.24 -11.78 -14.16
CA ARG A 639 0.95 -11.20 -14.78
C ARG A 639 1.25 -9.81 -14.27
N ALA A 640 2.53 -9.44 -14.37
CA ALA A 640 2.98 -8.06 -14.34
C ALA A 640 3.61 -7.70 -15.68
N ILE A 641 3.20 -6.57 -16.23
CA ILE A 641 3.60 -6.09 -17.55
C ILE A 641 4.11 -4.67 -17.41
N ASN A 642 5.25 -4.36 -18.02
CA ASN A 642 5.80 -3.01 -18.03
C ASN A 642 4.83 -2.06 -18.75
N ALA A 643 4.37 -1.03 -18.06
CA ALA A 643 3.41 -0.06 -18.60
C ALA A 643 3.98 0.77 -19.76
N THR A 644 5.31 0.90 -19.87
CA THR A 644 5.96 1.72 -20.89
C THR A 644 6.04 1.02 -22.25
N ASP A 645 6.37 -0.27 -22.25
CA ASP A 645 6.71 -0.99 -23.49
C ASP A 645 6.00 -2.33 -23.69
N GLY A 646 5.15 -2.75 -22.74
CA GLY A 646 4.39 -3.98 -22.82
C GLY A 646 5.21 -5.25 -22.58
N THR A 647 6.46 -5.16 -22.10
CA THR A 647 7.26 -6.35 -21.80
C THR A 647 6.74 -7.04 -20.53
N GLU A 648 6.66 -8.38 -20.57
CA GLU A 648 6.28 -9.19 -19.42
C GLU A 648 7.39 -9.18 -18.38
N ILE A 649 7.04 -8.87 -17.14
CA ILE A 649 7.96 -8.86 -15.99
C ILE A 649 7.91 -10.21 -15.29
N TRP A 650 6.72 -10.70 -14.98
CA TRP A 650 6.52 -12.02 -14.40
C TRP A 650 5.13 -12.58 -14.71
N THR A 651 5.00 -13.87 -14.56
CA THR A 651 3.76 -14.63 -14.74
C THR A 651 3.65 -15.70 -13.67
N LEU A 652 2.44 -15.96 -13.19
CA LEU A 652 2.15 -17.03 -12.22
C LEU A 652 0.83 -17.70 -12.59
N SER A 653 0.76 -19.03 -12.48
CA SER A 653 -0.48 -19.78 -12.73
C SER A 653 -1.56 -19.37 -11.73
N SER A 654 -2.68 -18.88 -12.22
CA SER A 654 -3.79 -18.43 -11.38
C SER A 654 -5.06 -18.23 -12.19
N ALA A 655 -6.17 -18.73 -11.71
CA ALA A 655 -7.50 -18.38 -12.17
C ALA A 655 -8.19 -17.54 -11.08
N VAL A 656 -8.54 -16.32 -11.40
CA VAL A 656 -9.18 -15.40 -10.42
C VAL A 656 -10.61 -15.19 -10.85
N ALA A 657 -11.58 -15.52 -10.00
CA ALA A 657 -12.98 -15.22 -10.29
C ALA A 657 -13.16 -13.71 -10.47
N SER A 658 -13.92 -13.29 -11.47
CA SER A 658 -14.09 -11.86 -11.80
C SER A 658 -14.71 -11.02 -10.68
N SER A 659 -15.41 -11.66 -9.76
CA SER A 659 -15.97 -11.03 -8.55
C SER A 659 -15.00 -11.04 -7.37
N SER A 660 -13.84 -11.70 -7.49
CA SER A 660 -12.79 -11.65 -6.47
C SER A 660 -11.95 -10.40 -6.67
N LEU A 661 -11.68 -9.71 -5.59
CA LEU A 661 -10.90 -8.50 -5.61
C LEU A 661 -9.42 -8.79 -5.30
N THR A 662 -8.62 -7.79 -5.51
CA THR A 662 -7.17 -7.84 -5.32
C THR A 662 -6.73 -6.61 -4.53
N ALA A 663 -5.61 -6.71 -3.83
CA ALA A 663 -5.00 -5.59 -3.15
C ALA A 663 -3.49 -5.55 -3.40
N ILE A 664 -2.94 -4.35 -3.47
CA ILE A 664 -1.50 -4.12 -3.63
C ILE A 664 -1.04 -3.14 -2.57
N ALA A 665 -0.06 -3.53 -1.78
CA ALA A 665 0.63 -2.66 -0.83
C ALA A 665 1.96 -3.27 -0.38
N ASP A 666 2.86 -2.46 0.14
CA ASP A 666 4.16 -2.87 0.69
C ASP A 666 5.05 -3.65 -0.32
N GLY A 667 4.80 -3.51 -1.62
CA GLY A 667 5.47 -4.30 -2.65
C GLY A 667 4.90 -5.71 -2.82
N TYR A 668 3.72 -5.99 -2.25
CA TYR A 668 3.01 -7.27 -2.36
C TYR A 668 1.69 -7.10 -3.12
N ALA A 669 1.26 -8.18 -3.76
CA ALA A 669 -0.08 -8.30 -4.34
C ALA A 669 -0.75 -9.55 -3.78
N THR A 670 -2.08 -9.47 -3.61
CA THR A 670 -2.87 -10.58 -3.06
C THR A 670 -4.14 -10.80 -3.85
N TRP A 671 -4.52 -12.07 -4.01
CA TRP A 671 -5.77 -12.52 -4.65
C TRP A 671 -6.14 -13.93 -4.21
N CYS A 672 -7.37 -14.35 -4.46
CA CYS A 672 -7.79 -15.74 -4.31
C CYS A 672 -7.62 -16.48 -5.64
N ASN A 673 -6.88 -17.58 -5.63
CA ASN A 673 -6.69 -18.44 -6.80
C ASN A 673 -7.80 -19.50 -6.86
N GLY A 674 -8.66 -19.43 -7.87
CA GLY A 674 -9.79 -20.34 -8.04
C GLY A 674 -9.41 -21.79 -8.36
N TYR A 675 -8.16 -22.08 -8.72
CA TYR A 675 -7.72 -23.46 -8.97
C TYR A 675 -7.63 -24.29 -7.69
N ASP A 676 -7.41 -23.65 -6.55
CA ASP A 676 -7.28 -24.31 -5.25
C ASP A 676 -8.02 -23.59 -4.10
N ASN A 677 -8.69 -22.48 -4.40
CA ASN A 677 -9.40 -21.62 -3.46
C ASN A 677 -8.52 -21.16 -2.29
N GLN A 678 -7.28 -20.83 -2.58
CA GLN A 678 -6.36 -20.24 -1.60
C GLN A 678 -6.08 -18.78 -1.91
N ILE A 679 -5.97 -18.00 -0.84
CA ILE A 679 -5.40 -16.65 -0.90
C ILE A 679 -3.90 -16.79 -1.15
N TYR A 680 -3.41 -16.08 -2.15
CA TYR A 680 -2.01 -15.97 -2.50
C TYR A 680 -1.52 -14.59 -2.17
N VAL A 681 -0.35 -14.50 -1.54
CA VAL A 681 0.40 -13.25 -1.41
C VAL A 681 1.73 -13.41 -2.11
N VAL A 682 1.98 -12.55 -3.08
CA VAL A 682 3.20 -12.56 -3.88
C VAL A 682 4.00 -11.29 -3.64
N GLY A 683 5.32 -11.43 -3.64
CA GLY A 683 6.23 -10.32 -3.44
C GLY A 683 7.65 -10.78 -3.15
N ARG A 684 8.51 -9.82 -2.85
CA ARG A 684 9.91 -10.06 -2.55
C ARG A 684 10.06 -10.67 -1.16
N GLY A 685 10.58 -11.93 -1.09
CA GLY A 685 10.72 -12.68 0.15
C GLY A 685 12.11 -12.57 0.79
N PRO A 686 12.22 -12.83 2.10
CA PRO A 686 13.51 -12.92 2.77
C PRO A 686 14.28 -14.16 2.34
N SER A 687 15.59 -14.07 2.29
CA SER A 687 16.50 -15.20 2.02
C SER A 687 17.48 -15.43 3.18
N ALA A 688 18.06 -16.63 3.23
CA ALA A 688 19.11 -16.95 4.17
C ALA A 688 20.30 -17.59 3.43
N THR A 689 21.47 -17.02 3.62
CA THR A 689 22.72 -17.56 3.09
C THR A 689 23.47 -18.28 4.21
N THR A 690 24.11 -19.38 3.89
CA THR A 690 25.09 -20.04 4.75
C THR A 690 26.44 -20.17 4.03
N VAL A 691 27.52 -20.24 4.79
CA VAL A 691 28.86 -20.52 4.22
C VAL A 691 29.69 -21.36 5.18
N SER A 692 30.44 -22.28 4.64
CA SER A 692 31.42 -23.08 5.39
C SER A 692 32.73 -23.19 4.60
N ALA A 693 33.82 -23.21 5.31
CA ALA A 693 35.18 -23.44 4.84
C ALA A 693 35.78 -24.65 5.61
N PRO A 694 36.96 -25.17 5.25
CA PRO A 694 37.54 -26.31 5.95
C PRO A 694 37.69 -26.09 7.46
N ASP A 695 37.18 -27.04 8.27
CA ASP A 695 37.29 -27.01 9.74
C ASP A 695 38.72 -27.24 10.23
N VAL A 696 39.56 -27.76 9.36
CA VAL A 696 40.99 -27.99 9.63
C VAL A 696 41.85 -27.05 8.81
N ALA A 697 43.00 -26.69 9.34
CA ALA A 697 43.92 -25.80 8.63
C ALA A 697 44.33 -26.41 7.26
N ALA A 698 44.19 -25.64 6.19
CA ALA A 698 44.66 -26.02 4.87
C ALA A 698 46.17 -25.77 4.72
N SER A 699 46.85 -26.56 3.91
CA SER A 699 48.25 -26.31 3.56
C SER A 699 48.35 -25.22 2.49
N PHE A 700 49.30 -24.31 2.62
CA PHE A 700 49.55 -23.31 1.60
C PHE A 700 49.82 -23.92 0.23
N GLY A 701 49.20 -23.39 -0.78
CA GLY A 701 49.29 -23.87 -2.16
C GLY A 701 48.33 -25.03 -2.50
N THR A 702 47.48 -25.45 -1.57
CA THR A 702 46.39 -26.42 -1.86
C THR A 702 45.05 -25.68 -2.01
N PRO A 703 44.21 -26.10 -2.97
CA PRO A 703 42.90 -25.56 -3.10
C PRO A 703 42.01 -25.92 -1.91
N VAL A 704 41.13 -25.01 -1.53
CA VAL A 704 40.08 -25.19 -0.52
C VAL A 704 38.72 -25.11 -1.19
N VAL A 705 37.78 -25.88 -0.68
CA VAL A 705 36.39 -25.81 -1.14
C VAL A 705 35.58 -25.02 -0.12
N ILE A 706 35.00 -23.90 -0.59
CA ILE A 706 34.02 -23.08 0.13
C ILE A 706 32.64 -23.52 -0.34
N LYS A 707 31.72 -23.81 0.58
CA LYS A 707 30.36 -24.26 0.27
C LYS A 707 29.35 -23.60 1.17
N GLY A 708 28.12 -23.59 0.71
CA GLY A 708 27.01 -23.06 1.47
C GLY A 708 25.69 -23.25 0.74
N THR A 709 24.71 -22.52 1.22
CA THR A 709 23.35 -22.55 0.67
C THR A 709 22.78 -21.16 0.58
N VAL A 710 21.82 -20.96 -0.31
CA VAL A 710 20.91 -19.82 -0.29
C VAL A 710 19.48 -20.36 -0.35
N MET A 711 18.74 -20.12 0.73
CA MET A 711 17.39 -20.62 0.92
C MET A 711 16.38 -19.47 0.96
N ASP A 712 15.19 -19.74 0.46
CA ASP A 712 13.99 -18.97 0.70
C ASP A 712 13.50 -19.22 2.12
N ILE A 713 13.32 -18.18 2.90
CA ILE A 713 12.80 -18.26 4.28
C ILE A 713 11.48 -17.49 4.43
N SER A 714 10.76 -17.29 3.33
CA SER A 714 9.41 -16.76 3.36
C SER A 714 8.49 -17.65 4.18
N ALA A 715 7.45 -17.08 4.79
CA ALA A 715 6.59 -17.79 5.72
C ALA A 715 5.95 -19.05 5.11
N GLY A 716 5.60 -19.02 3.83
CA GLY A 716 5.05 -20.16 3.11
C GLY A 716 5.96 -21.38 3.07
N THR A 717 7.27 -21.20 3.11
CA THR A 717 8.24 -22.31 3.07
C THR A 717 8.18 -23.21 4.31
N THR A 718 7.63 -22.70 5.39
CA THR A 718 7.48 -23.44 6.67
C THR A 718 6.07 -23.99 6.88
N GLN A 719 5.15 -23.78 5.93
CA GLN A 719 3.81 -24.38 5.96
C GLN A 719 3.90 -25.91 5.84
N ASN A 720 2.92 -26.61 6.39
CA ASN A 720 2.98 -28.05 6.60
C ASN A 720 3.39 -28.86 5.36
N GLU A 721 2.84 -28.53 4.19
CA GLU A 721 3.15 -29.22 2.94
C GLU A 721 4.58 -28.94 2.48
N GLN A 722 4.96 -27.67 2.46
CA GLN A 722 6.30 -27.25 2.02
C GLN A 722 7.36 -27.79 2.97
N ALA A 723 7.14 -27.71 4.28
CA ALA A 723 8.07 -28.26 5.27
C ALA A 723 8.24 -29.79 5.11
N ALA A 724 7.17 -30.52 4.79
CA ALA A 724 7.24 -31.96 4.56
C ALA A 724 7.99 -32.32 3.27
N ARG A 725 7.83 -31.55 2.20
CA ARG A 725 8.45 -31.79 0.89
C ARG A 725 9.90 -31.31 0.84
N PHE A 726 10.24 -30.28 1.60
CA PHE A 726 11.57 -29.63 1.63
C PHE A 726 12.17 -29.67 3.02
N PRO A 727 12.58 -30.84 3.53
CA PRO A 727 13.09 -30.96 4.90
C PRO A 727 14.39 -30.19 5.15
N ASN A 728 15.11 -29.80 4.10
CA ASN A 728 16.33 -28.98 4.18
C ASN A 728 16.07 -27.48 3.89
N GLY A 729 14.82 -27.07 3.78
CA GLY A 729 14.41 -25.74 3.36
C GLY A 729 14.13 -25.65 1.85
N VAL A 730 13.39 -24.62 1.45
CA VAL A 730 13.08 -24.33 0.04
C VAL A 730 14.24 -23.55 -0.57
N PRO A 731 14.86 -24.03 -1.65
CA PRO A 731 15.91 -23.30 -2.35
C PRO A 731 15.43 -21.97 -2.95
N ALA A 732 16.28 -20.94 -2.86
CA ALA A 732 16.06 -19.70 -3.61
C ALA A 732 16.48 -19.91 -5.08
N MET A 733 15.57 -19.54 -6.01
CA MET A 733 15.78 -19.67 -7.46
C MET A 733 15.84 -18.32 -8.16
N SER A 734 16.45 -18.27 -9.33
CA SER A 734 16.52 -17.07 -10.15
C SER A 734 15.14 -16.59 -10.59
N ASP A 735 15.01 -15.30 -10.88
CA ASP A 735 13.74 -14.72 -11.38
C ASP A 735 13.27 -15.38 -12.67
N ALA A 736 14.19 -15.82 -13.53
CA ALA A 736 13.87 -16.54 -14.76
C ALA A 736 13.20 -17.90 -14.52
N SER A 737 13.49 -18.56 -13.40
CA SER A 737 12.91 -19.84 -13.01
C SER A 737 11.69 -19.68 -12.09
N MET A 738 11.36 -18.48 -11.68
CA MET A 738 10.43 -18.21 -10.57
C MET A 738 9.03 -18.79 -10.80
N LYS A 739 8.47 -18.63 -12.00
CA LYS A 739 7.14 -19.15 -12.36
C LYS A 739 7.04 -20.67 -12.13
N ASP A 740 7.92 -21.42 -12.78
CA ASP A 740 7.87 -22.88 -12.77
C ASP A 740 8.29 -23.42 -11.40
N TRP A 741 9.20 -22.71 -10.73
CA TRP A 741 9.60 -23.04 -9.38
C TRP A 741 8.46 -22.87 -8.38
N MET A 742 7.74 -21.76 -8.40
CA MET A 742 6.58 -21.53 -7.55
C MET A 742 5.44 -22.53 -7.88
N GLY A 743 5.27 -22.84 -9.16
CA GLY A 743 4.39 -23.92 -9.60
C GLY A 743 4.72 -25.27 -8.95
N TYR A 744 5.99 -25.60 -8.88
CA TYR A 744 6.46 -26.82 -8.21
C TYR A 744 6.26 -26.76 -6.69
N VAL A 745 6.62 -25.63 -6.06
CA VAL A 745 6.57 -25.50 -4.59
C VAL A 745 5.15 -25.46 -4.05
N TYR A 746 4.26 -24.70 -4.69
CA TYR A 746 2.92 -24.40 -4.17
C TYR A 746 1.77 -24.97 -4.98
N GLN A 747 1.94 -25.22 -6.29
CA GLN A 747 0.86 -25.53 -7.20
C GLN A 747 0.91 -26.97 -7.74
N GLN A 748 1.67 -27.85 -7.10
CA GLN A 748 1.78 -29.28 -7.43
C GLN A 748 2.18 -29.58 -8.90
N GLN A 749 2.92 -28.64 -9.51
CA GLN A 749 3.47 -28.83 -10.85
C GLN A 749 4.72 -29.70 -10.82
N PRO A 750 5.15 -30.29 -11.95
CA PRO A 750 6.38 -31.04 -12.02
C PRO A 750 7.62 -30.22 -11.61
N LEU A 751 8.63 -30.88 -11.07
CA LEU A 751 9.94 -30.25 -10.82
C LEU A 751 10.53 -29.75 -12.15
N PRO A 752 10.80 -28.43 -12.30
CA PRO A 752 11.41 -27.90 -13.52
C PRO A 752 12.82 -28.46 -13.70
N ALA A 753 13.08 -29.05 -14.89
CA ALA A 753 14.36 -29.69 -15.19
C ALA A 753 15.51 -28.71 -15.40
N ASP A 754 15.19 -27.47 -15.71
CA ASP A 754 16.10 -26.36 -16.04
C ASP A 754 16.09 -25.23 -15.01
N ALA A 755 15.62 -25.53 -13.81
CA ALA A 755 15.63 -24.55 -12.73
C ALA A 755 17.06 -24.07 -12.42
N VAL A 756 17.27 -22.75 -12.49
CA VAL A 756 18.54 -22.10 -12.24
C VAL A 756 18.48 -21.43 -10.86
N GLY A 757 19.46 -21.74 -10.02
CA GLY A 757 19.60 -21.12 -8.71
C GLY A 757 20.06 -19.65 -8.78
N VAL A 758 20.53 -19.14 -7.66
CA VAL A 758 20.92 -17.73 -7.53
C VAL A 758 22.45 -17.58 -7.47
N ASN A 759 22.94 -16.41 -7.89
CA ASN A 759 24.36 -16.09 -7.87
C ASN A 759 24.82 -15.70 -6.47
N VAL A 760 25.97 -16.21 -6.07
CA VAL A 760 26.63 -15.92 -4.79
C VAL A 760 28.03 -15.40 -5.06
N THR A 761 28.33 -14.21 -4.57
CA THR A 761 29.68 -13.62 -4.62
C THR A 761 30.43 -14.05 -3.35
N LEU A 762 31.65 -14.52 -3.54
CA LEU A 762 32.56 -14.90 -2.47
C LEU A 762 33.68 -13.89 -2.34
N SER A 763 33.85 -13.33 -1.14
CA SER A 763 34.87 -12.36 -0.81
C SER A 763 35.65 -12.85 0.39
N VAL A 764 36.88 -12.40 0.54
CA VAL A 764 37.70 -12.76 1.68
C VAL A 764 38.38 -11.52 2.29
N ILE A 765 38.59 -11.59 3.60
CA ILE A 765 39.57 -10.75 4.29
C ILE A 765 40.76 -11.64 4.61
N ASP A 766 41.94 -11.31 4.06
CA ASP A 766 43.17 -12.06 4.24
C ASP A 766 43.89 -11.72 5.58
N SER A 767 44.98 -12.43 5.88
CA SER A 767 45.78 -12.18 7.09
C SER A 767 46.45 -10.80 7.15
N ASN A 768 46.49 -10.04 6.03
CA ASN A 768 46.98 -8.67 5.94
C ASN A 768 45.84 -7.64 6.00
N THR A 769 44.61 -8.07 6.31
CA THR A 769 43.38 -7.23 6.34
C THR A 769 42.93 -6.68 4.99
N ASN A 770 43.43 -7.22 3.88
CA ASN A 770 42.90 -6.85 2.56
C ASN A 770 41.60 -7.59 2.32
N CYS A 771 40.58 -6.83 1.84
CA CYS A 771 39.29 -7.37 1.43
C CYS A 771 39.23 -7.42 -0.10
N TYR A 772 38.92 -8.57 -0.69
CA TYR A 772 38.77 -8.75 -2.14
C TYR A 772 37.87 -9.94 -2.48
N ASP A 773 37.26 -9.84 -3.66
CA ASP A 773 36.43 -10.90 -4.21
C ASP A 773 37.32 -12.03 -4.76
N ILE A 774 36.92 -13.26 -4.48
CA ILE A 774 37.62 -14.45 -4.97
C ILE A 774 36.86 -15.12 -6.12
N GLY A 775 35.58 -14.79 -6.31
CA GLY A 775 34.78 -15.25 -7.42
C GLY A 775 33.28 -15.28 -7.15
N THR A 776 32.54 -15.72 -8.15
CA THR A 776 31.09 -15.89 -8.10
C THR A 776 30.74 -17.32 -8.49
N THR A 777 29.75 -17.88 -7.83
CA THR A 777 29.19 -19.21 -8.14
C THR A 777 27.66 -19.14 -8.13
N THR A 778 27.00 -20.11 -8.74
CA THR A 778 25.54 -20.21 -8.77
C THR A 778 25.10 -21.41 -7.93
N THR A 779 24.01 -21.28 -7.19
CA THR A 779 23.43 -22.40 -6.44
C THR A 779 22.81 -23.42 -7.40
N ASP A 780 22.77 -24.67 -7.01
CA ASP A 780 22.06 -25.74 -7.73
C ASP A 780 20.54 -25.74 -7.40
N ALA A 781 19.80 -26.66 -7.98
CA ALA A 781 18.34 -26.82 -7.75
C ALA A 781 17.98 -27.16 -6.29
N ASN A 782 18.94 -27.50 -5.45
CA ASN A 782 18.76 -27.72 -4.01
C ASN A 782 19.23 -26.52 -3.16
N GLY A 783 19.61 -25.42 -3.81
CA GLY A 783 20.11 -24.22 -3.14
C GLY A 783 21.56 -24.30 -2.66
N PHE A 784 22.30 -25.35 -3.03
CA PHE A 784 23.70 -25.52 -2.62
C PHE A 784 24.64 -24.87 -3.63
N PHE A 785 25.72 -24.28 -3.11
CA PHE A 785 26.84 -23.81 -3.92
C PHE A 785 28.16 -24.39 -3.41
N SER A 786 29.11 -24.50 -4.30
CA SER A 786 30.50 -24.81 -3.98
C SER A 786 31.44 -24.01 -4.87
N TYR A 787 32.60 -23.64 -4.30
CA TYR A 787 33.62 -22.90 -5.02
C TYR A 787 34.99 -23.34 -4.58
N GLU A 788 35.84 -23.74 -5.54
CA GLU A 788 37.23 -24.13 -5.29
C GLU A 788 38.13 -22.90 -5.45
N TRP A 789 38.89 -22.60 -4.44
CA TRP A 789 39.82 -21.49 -4.44
C TRP A 789 41.13 -21.81 -3.79
N THR A 790 42.26 -21.28 -4.33
CA THR A 790 43.59 -21.45 -3.76
C THR A 790 44.08 -20.17 -3.10
N PRO A 791 44.20 -20.11 -1.77
CA PRO A 791 44.70 -18.94 -1.05
C PRO A 791 46.10 -18.53 -1.49
N ALA A 792 46.32 -17.24 -1.76
CA ALA A 792 47.58 -16.72 -2.24
C ALA A 792 48.66 -16.52 -1.16
N ILE A 793 48.30 -16.51 0.13
CA ILE A 793 49.17 -16.32 1.28
C ILE A 793 48.77 -17.25 2.42
N PRO A 794 49.70 -17.60 3.32
CA PRO A 794 49.34 -18.28 4.56
C PRO A 794 48.73 -17.31 5.57
N GLY A 795 47.97 -17.82 6.53
CA GLY A 795 47.35 -17.06 7.60
C GLY A 795 45.85 -17.30 7.73
N LYS A 796 45.20 -16.52 8.57
CA LYS A 796 43.72 -16.58 8.75
C LYS A 796 43.04 -15.86 7.63
N PHE A 797 41.95 -16.45 7.13
CA PHE A 797 41.03 -15.86 6.19
C PHE A 797 39.64 -15.84 6.83
N THR A 798 38.93 -14.69 6.68
CA THR A 798 37.49 -14.62 6.88
C THR A 798 36.86 -14.63 5.49
N VAL A 799 35.92 -15.51 5.28
CA VAL A 799 35.20 -15.68 3.99
C VAL A 799 33.79 -15.20 4.16
N PHE A 800 33.33 -14.38 3.21
CA PHE A 800 31.96 -13.91 3.08
C PHE A 800 31.34 -14.55 1.86
N ALA A 801 30.10 -15.02 2.01
CA ALA A 801 29.23 -15.41 0.91
C ALA A 801 28.06 -14.43 0.87
N THR A 802 27.96 -13.67 -0.20
CA THR A 802 26.97 -12.62 -0.38
C THR A 802 26.04 -12.96 -1.53
N PHE A 803 24.77 -13.10 -1.22
CA PHE A 803 23.68 -13.09 -2.18
C PHE A 803 23.12 -11.66 -2.25
N ALA A 804 23.26 -11.00 -3.39
CA ALA A 804 22.85 -9.59 -3.58
C ALA A 804 21.32 -9.40 -3.67
N GLY A 805 20.55 -10.50 -3.65
CA GLY A 805 19.12 -10.47 -3.88
C GLY A 805 18.76 -10.49 -5.37
N THR A 806 17.48 -10.67 -5.63
CA THR A 806 16.82 -10.61 -6.95
C THR A 806 15.50 -9.86 -6.82
N ASN A 807 14.66 -9.84 -7.85
CA ASN A 807 13.29 -9.35 -7.71
C ASN A 807 12.48 -10.25 -6.75
N GLY A 808 12.76 -11.57 -6.72
CA GLY A 808 12.08 -12.53 -5.86
C GLY A 808 12.55 -12.52 -4.41
N TYR A 809 13.81 -12.14 -4.14
CA TYR A 809 14.40 -12.28 -2.81
C TYR A 809 15.20 -11.06 -2.38
N TRP A 810 15.09 -10.72 -1.11
CA TRP A 810 15.95 -9.77 -0.45
C TRP A 810 17.37 -10.34 -0.30
N PRO A 811 18.41 -9.50 -0.25
CA PRO A 811 19.78 -9.95 -0.09
C PRO A 811 20.02 -10.65 1.26
N SER A 812 21.02 -11.52 1.29
CA SER A 812 21.52 -12.15 2.52
C SER A 812 23.01 -12.44 2.45
N GLN A 813 23.65 -12.53 3.60
CA GLN A 813 25.08 -12.73 3.70
C GLN A 813 25.41 -13.68 4.86
N ALA A 814 26.48 -14.43 4.72
CA ALA A 814 27.04 -15.26 5.78
C ALA A 814 28.55 -15.14 5.80
N GLU A 815 29.14 -15.39 6.97
CA GLU A 815 30.60 -15.42 7.14
C GLU A 815 31.10 -16.70 7.80
N THR A 816 32.34 -17.08 7.48
CA THR A 816 33.08 -18.15 8.13
C THR A 816 34.59 -17.82 8.14
N ALA A 817 35.39 -18.62 8.81
CA ALA A 817 36.82 -18.39 8.81
C ALA A 817 37.57 -19.72 8.77
N PHE A 818 38.76 -19.73 8.16
CA PHE A 818 39.68 -20.84 8.17
C PHE A 818 41.14 -20.36 8.21
N THR A 819 42.05 -21.26 8.41
CA THR A 819 43.48 -20.93 8.48
C THR A 819 44.28 -21.72 7.44
N VAL A 820 45.22 -21.04 6.79
CA VAL A 820 46.21 -21.63 5.87
C VAL A 820 47.54 -21.68 6.55
N MET A 821 48.09 -22.88 6.74
CA MET A 821 49.38 -23.10 7.31
C MET A 821 50.50 -23.09 6.25
N LYS A 822 51.66 -22.61 6.60
CA LYS A 822 52.84 -22.81 5.70
C LYS A 822 53.00 -24.30 5.45
N ALA A 823 53.32 -24.66 4.20
CA ALA A 823 53.68 -26.03 3.90
C ALA A 823 54.77 -26.50 4.87
N PRO A 824 54.65 -27.69 5.44
CA PRO A 824 55.71 -28.21 6.26
C PRO A 824 56.99 -28.22 5.43
N THR A 825 58.09 -27.64 5.99
CA THR A 825 59.39 -27.67 5.34
C THR A 825 59.71 -29.15 5.13
N ALA A 826 59.96 -29.55 3.88
CA ALA A 826 60.33 -30.94 3.59
C ALA A 826 61.47 -31.33 4.60
N THR A 827 61.16 -32.20 5.51
CA THR A 827 62.22 -32.81 6.36
C THR A 827 63.10 -33.52 5.35
N THR A 828 64.33 -33.03 5.21
CA THR A 828 65.38 -33.77 4.46
C THR A 828 65.28 -35.22 4.93
N GLU A 829 65.04 -36.17 4.00
CA GLU A 829 65.12 -37.57 4.31
C GLU A 829 66.36 -37.83 5.14
N PRO A 830 66.19 -38.43 6.32
CA PRO A 830 67.43 -38.73 7.09
C PRO A 830 68.34 -39.53 6.20
N THR A 831 69.57 -38.97 6.00
CA THR A 831 70.64 -39.69 5.25
C THR A 831 70.63 -41.09 5.77
N PRO A 832 70.57 -42.18 4.93
CA PRO A 832 70.47 -43.51 5.39
C PRO A 832 71.67 -43.76 6.32
N GLN A 833 71.42 -44.12 7.54
CA GLN A 833 72.39 -44.41 8.53
C GLN A 833 73.20 -45.58 7.98
N PRO A 834 74.59 -45.51 7.94
CA PRO A 834 75.38 -46.59 7.41
C PRO A 834 75.02 -47.87 8.17
N ALA A 835 74.82 -48.97 7.45
CA ALA A 835 74.35 -50.22 7.94
C ALA A 835 75.16 -50.60 9.15
N SER A 836 74.58 -50.92 10.28
CA SER A 836 75.31 -51.28 11.48
C SER A 836 76.17 -52.54 11.24
N ALA A 837 77.24 -52.69 11.90
CA ALA A 837 78.08 -53.91 11.75
C ALA A 837 77.23 -55.17 11.99
N ALA A 838 76.17 -55.09 12.79
CA ALA A 838 75.18 -56.15 12.94
C ALA A 838 74.46 -56.51 11.65
N ASP A 839 74.05 -55.52 10.88
CA ASP A 839 73.35 -55.72 9.61
C ASP A 839 74.24 -56.25 8.49
N LEU A 840 75.50 -55.83 8.50
CA LEU A 840 76.53 -56.28 7.54
C LEU A 840 77.01 -57.72 7.84
N TYR A 841 77.11 -58.15 9.07
CA TYR A 841 77.70 -59.40 9.43
C TYR A 841 76.75 -60.49 9.97
N PHE A 842 75.54 -60.11 10.33
CA PHE A 842 74.53 -61.03 10.91
C PHE A 842 74.17 -62.17 9.94
N LEU A 843 73.92 -61.87 8.65
CA LEU A 843 73.61 -62.93 7.70
C LEU A 843 74.78 -63.81 7.34
N PRO A 844 76.02 -63.29 7.06
CA PRO A 844 77.17 -64.11 6.85
C PRO A 844 77.55 -64.96 8.10
N MET A 845 77.50 -64.46 9.31
CA MET A 845 77.79 -65.23 10.52
C MET A 845 76.73 -66.31 10.78
N SER A 846 75.49 -66.04 10.55
CA SER A 846 74.35 -66.96 10.66
C SER A 846 74.55 -68.15 9.67
N ILE A 847 74.82 -67.79 8.37
CA ILE A 847 75.15 -68.80 7.36
C ILE A 847 76.38 -69.61 7.73
N GLY A 848 77.43 -68.97 8.19
CA GLY A 848 78.69 -69.64 8.69
C GLY A 848 78.38 -70.61 9.82
N THR A 849 77.57 -70.19 10.80
CA THR A 849 77.18 -71.05 11.94
C THR A 849 76.31 -72.22 11.47
N ILE A 850 75.38 -72.02 10.58
CA ILE A 850 74.59 -73.17 10.01
C ILE A 850 75.47 -74.13 9.28
N VAL A 851 76.38 -73.66 8.39
CA VAL A 851 77.37 -74.55 7.72
C VAL A 851 78.24 -75.36 8.69
N ALA A 852 78.69 -74.70 9.76
CA ALA A 852 79.51 -75.40 10.82
C ALA A 852 78.62 -76.43 11.51
N ILE A 853 77.41 -76.15 11.88
CA ILE A 853 76.50 -77.15 12.51
C ILE A 853 76.19 -78.30 11.58
N VAL A 854 75.98 -78.07 10.26
CA VAL A 854 75.77 -79.13 9.26
C VAL A 854 77.03 -79.98 9.10
N ALA A 855 78.18 -79.35 9.02
CA ALA A 855 79.49 -80.09 8.97
C ALA A 855 79.70 -80.93 10.21
N ILE A 856 79.49 -80.43 11.44
CA ILE A 856 79.59 -81.20 12.70
C ILE A 856 78.55 -82.30 12.71
N GLY A 857 77.35 -82.05 12.30
CA GLY A 857 76.28 -83.06 12.18
C GLY A 857 76.67 -84.20 11.21
N LEU A 858 77.24 -83.83 10.03
CA LEU A 858 77.76 -84.86 9.06
C LEU A 858 78.90 -85.68 9.60
N VAL A 859 79.85 -85.04 10.30
CA VAL A 859 80.99 -85.77 10.98
C VAL A 859 80.44 -86.64 12.08
N LEU A 860 79.50 -86.25 12.91
CA LEU A 860 78.83 -87.13 13.86
C LEU A 860 78.07 -88.27 13.24
N ILE A 861 77.36 -88.02 12.14
CA ILE A 861 76.73 -89.14 11.42
C ILE A 861 77.70 -90.12 10.84
N LEU A 862 78.88 -89.62 10.31
CA LEU A 862 79.91 -90.46 9.80
C LEU A 862 80.62 -91.25 10.93
N MET A 863 80.76 -90.64 12.11
CA MET A 863 81.30 -91.32 13.26
C MET A 863 80.36 -92.36 13.85
N LEU A 864 79.07 -92.11 13.85
CA LEU A 864 78.09 -93.10 14.28
C LEU A 864 77.88 -94.26 13.28
N ARG A 865 78.15 -94.04 11.96
CA ARG A 865 78.13 -95.08 10.95
C ARG A 865 79.30 -96.05 11.00
N LYS A 866 80.36 -95.76 11.82
CA LYS A 866 81.57 -96.61 11.97
C LYS A 866 81.55 -97.43 13.23
N ARG A 867 80.51 -97.49 13.96
CA ARG A 867 80.29 -98.50 15.02
C ARG A 867 79.32 -99.54 14.62
#